data_bf470567c09821e137ac27201ef40e4f
#
_entry.id   bf470567c09821e137ac27201ef40e4f
#
_cell.length_a   1.000
_cell.length_b   1.000
_cell.length_c   1.000
_cell.angle_alpha   90.00
_cell.angle_beta   90.00
_cell.angle_gamma   90.00
#
_symmetry.space_group_name_H-M   'P 1'
#
loop_
_entity.id
_entity.type
_entity.pdbx_description
1 polymer ?
#
loop_
_entity_poly.entity_id
_entity_poly.type
_entity_poly.pdbx_seq_one_letter_code
_entity_poly.pdbx_strand_id
1 'polypeptide(L)'
;MNKRKNIYFLLLLALSLANIVAQYISGSSIQSRLFNSDALYLPTLFADILSNNGQINEWFLTPAPYFFPDYPMFLLAYLAGPTPYSQIIAFALIQTALTFFAIWLIARVTINVNSFITASTALVILIWLALSAREPFALILNSAHHYGAFLSSILLLALWIKFNNEGQIQRKIIFLFLIAIIAYATALSDNFFLLQFVAPLIATQAFISMAERDFAFKNKIPLIILAICSLLGSISYKWVVENQTRYPTNIGIDKLSSNLKDIYELLQSATIGNPLFGFIFLLYVGIVLYSLTKIIRGEKESAKLYWLAIFSFLSLCATLGAVSLVTNLSIESRYLIPALSWPVIVVLIFLSYRLRDRFFYLAIAISLLTLASMSCSSHHSIISNGINKQYYPEEISCIDNALEKENLHNGIAQYWDAKYFQNFSRLNLNIAQHSDNLGEIHWITSKKYFKQAYDFAIISENAAPPDKISSEALTRINGSPKFVETCGRKLVFMYGKDKMRVRKIVAVGDSYTWKACELPTRIGEKTADCGIKKKDGTQSGYLTFGPYDQLHTGQYTFEIAYSSAASKGKTAGDWDVVLALPKEAKVLNNGLITGTEGATEKIVGIFALDSGQDLEKIEIRTLARPNVDLTVICLRIDRVQ
;
A
#
# COMPACT_ATOMS: atom_id res chain seq x y z
N MET A 1 35.38 -15.74 -27.84
CA MET A 1 35.61 -14.72 -26.79
C MET A 1 34.36 -14.36 -25.98
N ASN A 2 33.21 -14.14 -26.60
CA ASN A 2 31.99 -13.77 -25.87
C ASN A 2 31.45 -14.81 -24.87
N LYS A 3 31.52 -16.13 -25.15
CA LYS A 3 31.05 -17.16 -24.23
C LYS A 3 31.79 -17.14 -22.88
N ARG A 4 33.13 -16.99 -22.88
CA ARG A 4 33.91 -16.92 -21.63
C ARG A 4 33.56 -15.66 -20.81
N LYS A 5 33.41 -14.50 -21.46
CA LYS A 5 32.99 -13.28 -20.78
C LYS A 5 31.63 -13.41 -20.09
N ASN A 6 30.66 -14.03 -20.74
CA ASN A 6 29.34 -14.25 -20.17
C ASN A 6 29.35 -15.19 -18.96
N ILE A 7 30.27 -16.17 -18.90
CA ILE A 7 30.40 -17.09 -17.75
C ILE A 7 30.81 -16.31 -16.49
N TYR A 8 31.75 -15.36 -16.60
CA TYR A 8 32.11 -14.53 -15.44
C TYR A 8 30.90 -13.73 -14.90
N PHE A 9 30.09 -13.14 -15.78
CA PHE A 9 28.92 -12.40 -15.36
C PHE A 9 27.80 -13.30 -14.82
N LEU A 10 27.68 -14.53 -15.30
CA LEU A 10 26.76 -15.52 -14.73
C LEU A 10 27.17 -15.86 -13.28
N LEU A 11 28.47 -16.04 -13.02
CA LEU A 11 28.99 -16.26 -11.66
C LEU A 11 28.75 -15.04 -10.74
N LEU A 12 28.99 -13.82 -11.23
CA LEU A 12 28.70 -12.61 -10.48
C LEU A 12 27.22 -12.46 -10.13
N LEU A 13 26.32 -12.82 -11.06
CA LEU A 13 24.88 -12.84 -10.81
C LEU A 13 24.52 -13.90 -9.75
N ALA A 14 25.03 -15.11 -9.89
CA ALA A 14 24.78 -16.20 -8.93
C ALA A 14 25.23 -15.80 -7.51
N LEU A 15 26.41 -15.19 -7.39
CA LEU A 15 26.92 -14.67 -6.11
C LEU A 15 26.07 -13.52 -5.58
N SER A 16 25.56 -12.64 -6.45
CA SER A 16 24.67 -11.55 -6.04
C SER A 16 23.33 -12.10 -5.52
N LEU A 17 22.74 -13.08 -6.19
CA LEU A 17 21.54 -13.78 -5.71
C LEU A 17 21.79 -14.50 -4.37
N ALA A 18 22.98 -15.12 -4.21
CA ALA A 18 23.36 -15.74 -2.94
C ALA A 18 23.45 -14.71 -1.81
N ASN A 19 23.86 -13.48 -2.08
CA ASN A 19 23.86 -12.39 -1.10
C ASN A 19 22.43 -11.95 -0.72
N ILE A 20 21.45 -11.98 -1.64
CA ILE A 20 20.04 -11.79 -1.26
C ILE A 20 19.64 -12.83 -0.23
N VAL A 21 19.85 -14.11 -0.51
CA VAL A 21 19.52 -15.21 0.43
C VAL A 21 20.26 -15.02 1.75
N ALA A 22 21.56 -14.70 1.72
CA ALA A 22 22.38 -14.51 2.91
C ALA A 22 21.82 -13.40 3.82
N GLN A 23 21.39 -12.27 3.24
CA GLN A 23 20.80 -11.15 3.99
C GLN A 23 19.45 -11.53 4.63
N TYR A 24 18.63 -12.31 3.94
CA TYR A 24 17.38 -12.82 4.52
C TYR A 24 17.65 -13.77 5.70
N ILE A 25 18.51 -14.78 5.51
CA ILE A 25 18.73 -15.82 6.53
C ILE A 25 19.61 -15.38 7.71
N SER A 26 20.32 -14.26 7.58
CA SER A 26 21.18 -13.72 8.65
C SER A 26 20.46 -12.77 9.62
N GLY A 27 19.15 -12.62 9.51
CA GLY A 27 18.40 -11.73 10.42
C GLY A 27 18.79 -10.26 10.32
N SER A 28 19.27 -9.81 9.15
CA SER A 28 19.68 -8.43 8.93
C SER A 28 18.53 -7.43 9.08
N SER A 29 18.85 -6.14 9.19
CA SER A 29 17.87 -5.05 9.27
C SER A 29 16.89 -4.99 8.09
N ILE A 30 17.15 -5.76 7.02
CA ILE A 30 16.26 -5.91 5.87
C ILE A 30 14.99 -6.66 6.25
N GLN A 31 15.05 -7.63 7.16
CA GLN A 31 13.86 -8.42 7.56
C GLN A 31 12.74 -7.55 8.11
N SER A 32 13.03 -6.59 8.98
CA SER A 32 12.01 -5.70 9.56
C SER A 32 11.27 -4.85 8.50
N ARG A 33 11.93 -4.59 7.36
CA ARG A 33 11.35 -3.85 6.24
C ARG A 33 10.57 -4.72 5.27
N LEU A 34 10.96 -6.00 5.15
CA LEU A 34 10.39 -6.95 4.21
C LEU A 34 9.25 -7.77 4.82
N PHE A 35 9.05 -7.72 6.15
CA PHE A 35 8.03 -8.49 6.87
C PHE A 35 6.95 -7.60 7.49
N ASN A 36 6.67 -6.45 6.87
CA ASN A 36 5.53 -5.62 7.24
C ASN A 36 4.22 -6.11 6.59
N SER A 37 3.08 -5.57 7.01
CA SER A 37 1.77 -6.00 6.53
C SER A 37 1.56 -5.84 5.02
N ASP A 38 2.19 -4.84 4.39
CA ASP A 38 2.09 -4.65 2.93
C ASP A 38 2.85 -5.76 2.19
N ALA A 39 4.07 -6.09 2.63
CA ALA A 39 4.88 -7.15 2.04
C ALA A 39 4.31 -8.56 2.32
N LEU A 40 3.62 -8.73 3.46
CA LEU A 40 2.95 -9.98 3.84
C LEU A 40 1.55 -10.16 3.23
N TYR A 41 1.11 -9.24 2.40
CA TYR A 41 -0.18 -9.33 1.70
C TYR A 41 -0.30 -10.61 0.88
N LEU A 42 0.62 -10.85 -0.06
CA LEU A 42 0.55 -12.04 -0.93
C LEU A 42 0.72 -13.36 -0.17
N PRO A 43 1.68 -13.52 0.76
CA PRO A 43 1.72 -14.70 1.61
C PRO A 43 0.40 -15.01 2.30
N THR A 44 -0.23 -14.01 2.92
CA THR A 44 -1.51 -14.18 3.61
C THR A 44 -2.64 -14.53 2.66
N LEU A 45 -2.75 -13.84 1.52
CA LEU A 45 -3.78 -14.08 0.51
C LEU A 45 -3.68 -15.48 -0.07
N PHE A 46 -2.48 -15.89 -0.49
CA PHE A 46 -2.28 -17.19 -1.12
C PHE A 46 -2.48 -18.34 -0.13
N ALA A 47 -2.04 -18.19 1.11
CA ALA A 47 -2.34 -19.16 2.17
C ALA A 47 -3.84 -19.27 2.42
N ASP A 48 -4.56 -18.14 2.41
CA ASP A 48 -6.01 -18.12 2.57
C ASP A 48 -6.73 -18.84 1.44
N ILE A 49 -6.43 -18.51 0.19
CA ILE A 49 -7.11 -19.08 -0.99
C ILE A 49 -6.73 -20.54 -1.22
N LEU A 50 -5.45 -20.88 -1.13
CA LEU A 50 -4.96 -22.20 -1.54
C LEU A 50 -4.97 -23.25 -0.42
N SER A 51 -4.84 -22.81 0.84
CA SER A 51 -4.77 -23.74 1.99
C SER A 51 -5.98 -23.69 2.91
N ASN A 52 -6.70 -22.54 2.98
CA ASN A 52 -7.77 -22.33 3.95
C ASN A 52 -9.15 -22.15 3.31
N ASN A 53 -9.31 -22.57 2.04
CA ASN A 53 -10.56 -22.47 1.27
C ASN A 53 -11.18 -21.06 1.21
N GLY A 54 -10.38 -20.02 1.35
CA GLY A 54 -10.80 -18.64 1.21
C GLY A 54 -11.12 -18.27 -0.24
N GLN A 55 -11.88 -17.23 -0.43
CA GLN A 55 -12.27 -16.71 -1.74
C GLN A 55 -11.77 -15.29 -1.92
N ILE A 56 -11.32 -14.95 -3.14
CA ILE A 56 -10.79 -13.60 -3.43
C ILE A 56 -11.85 -12.50 -3.28
N ASN A 57 -13.12 -12.81 -3.51
CA ASN A 57 -14.23 -11.88 -3.32
C ASN A 57 -14.52 -11.56 -1.84
N GLU A 58 -13.98 -12.33 -0.90
CA GLU A 58 -14.02 -12.02 0.53
C GLU A 58 -12.91 -11.05 0.96
N TRP A 59 -11.98 -10.71 0.06
CA TRP A 59 -10.87 -9.83 0.37
C TRP A 59 -11.19 -8.36 0.08
N PHE A 60 -10.86 -7.51 1.02
CA PHE A 60 -10.78 -6.07 0.82
C PHE A 60 -9.46 -5.74 0.11
N LEU A 61 -9.52 -5.48 -1.19
CA LEU A 61 -8.34 -5.21 -1.99
C LEU A 61 -8.09 -3.70 -2.14
N THR A 62 -6.81 -3.33 -2.30
CA THR A 62 -6.40 -1.95 -2.57
C THR A 62 -6.77 -1.51 -3.98
N PRO A 63 -6.72 -0.18 -4.28
CA PRO A 63 -6.84 0.33 -5.65
C PRO A 63 -5.78 -0.21 -6.63
N ALA A 64 -4.68 -0.79 -6.12
CA ALA A 64 -3.69 -1.53 -6.88
C ALA A 64 -3.62 -2.96 -6.33
N PRO A 65 -4.43 -3.91 -6.81
CA PRO A 65 -4.51 -5.26 -6.25
C PRO A 65 -3.31 -6.15 -6.59
N TYR A 66 -2.41 -5.71 -7.48
CA TYR A 66 -1.19 -6.40 -7.86
C TYR A 66 -1.40 -7.77 -8.52
N PHE A 67 -2.51 -7.96 -9.25
CA PHE A 67 -2.81 -9.22 -9.93
C PHE A 67 -1.73 -9.65 -10.92
N PHE A 68 -1.18 -8.70 -11.68
CA PHE A 68 -0.16 -8.97 -12.68
C PHE A 68 0.95 -7.91 -12.64
N PRO A 69 2.23 -8.33 -12.65
CA PRO A 69 2.74 -9.70 -12.73
C PRO A 69 2.91 -10.38 -11.35
N ASP A 70 2.53 -9.74 -10.23
CA ASP A 70 2.89 -10.20 -8.88
C ASP A 70 2.24 -11.54 -8.52
N TYR A 71 0.94 -11.77 -8.83
CA TYR A 71 0.29 -13.04 -8.50
C TYR A 71 0.92 -14.26 -9.20
N PRO A 72 1.16 -14.25 -10.52
CA PRO A 72 1.88 -15.35 -11.16
C PRO A 72 3.27 -15.58 -10.58
N MET A 73 4.02 -14.51 -10.27
CA MET A 73 5.33 -14.64 -9.63
C MET A 73 5.21 -15.22 -8.22
N PHE A 74 4.21 -14.78 -7.44
CA PHE A 74 4.02 -15.26 -6.09
C PHE A 74 3.47 -16.70 -6.07
N LEU A 75 2.65 -17.09 -7.02
CA LEU A 75 2.23 -18.49 -7.18
C LEU A 75 3.44 -19.41 -7.32
N LEU A 76 4.41 -19.05 -8.15
CA LEU A 76 5.66 -19.81 -8.28
C LEU A 76 6.45 -19.82 -6.96
N ALA A 77 6.51 -18.70 -6.26
CA ALA A 77 7.17 -18.61 -4.97
C ALA A 77 6.47 -19.44 -3.89
N TYR A 78 5.13 -19.44 -3.88
CA TYR A 78 4.30 -20.25 -2.98
C TYR A 78 4.54 -21.76 -3.18
N LEU A 79 4.62 -22.20 -4.43
CA LEU A 79 4.92 -23.60 -4.77
C LEU A 79 6.38 -23.99 -4.44
N ALA A 80 7.31 -23.05 -4.49
CA ALA A 80 8.73 -23.28 -4.21
C ALA A 80 9.08 -23.29 -2.71
N GLY A 81 8.27 -22.63 -1.86
CA GLY A 81 8.55 -22.45 -0.45
C GLY A 81 7.43 -22.96 0.47
N PRO A 82 7.72 -23.84 1.46
CA PRO A 82 6.71 -24.39 2.36
C PRO A 82 6.22 -23.40 3.44
N THR A 83 6.91 -22.29 3.64
CA THR A 83 6.60 -21.31 4.68
C THR A 83 6.53 -19.89 4.09
N PRO A 84 5.78 -18.95 4.68
CA PRO A 84 5.76 -17.55 4.26
C PRO A 84 7.17 -16.94 4.14
N TYR A 85 8.06 -17.30 5.05
CA TYR A 85 9.47 -16.89 5.02
C TYR A 85 10.19 -17.33 3.75
N SER A 86 10.12 -18.63 3.41
CA SER A 86 10.75 -19.17 2.19
C SER A 86 10.07 -18.67 0.91
N GLN A 87 8.76 -18.41 0.95
CA GLN A 87 8.00 -17.85 -0.17
C GLN A 87 8.44 -16.42 -0.50
N ILE A 88 8.68 -15.58 0.51
CA ILE A 88 9.19 -14.21 0.33
C ILE A 88 10.58 -14.23 -0.29
N ILE A 89 11.48 -15.10 0.18
CA ILE A 89 12.82 -15.26 -0.40
C ILE A 89 12.73 -15.72 -1.87
N ALA A 90 11.89 -16.73 -2.15
CA ALA A 90 11.67 -17.23 -3.49
C ALA A 90 11.09 -16.14 -4.42
N PHE A 91 10.13 -15.35 -3.94
CA PHE A 91 9.59 -14.22 -4.69
C PHE A 91 10.67 -13.19 -5.04
N ALA A 92 11.49 -12.79 -4.07
CA ALA A 92 12.58 -11.85 -4.30
C ALA A 92 13.55 -12.36 -5.39
N LEU A 93 13.88 -13.65 -5.39
CA LEU A 93 14.73 -14.26 -6.41
C LEU A 93 14.06 -14.30 -7.78
N ILE A 94 12.77 -14.69 -7.86
CA ILE A 94 11.99 -14.74 -9.11
C ILE A 94 11.88 -13.33 -9.70
N GLN A 95 11.48 -12.34 -8.89
CA GLN A 95 11.37 -10.95 -9.34
C GLN A 95 12.71 -10.40 -9.83
N THR A 96 13.80 -10.71 -9.13
CA THR A 96 15.16 -10.32 -9.54
C THR A 96 15.57 -10.98 -10.86
N ALA A 97 15.27 -12.26 -11.05
CA ALA A 97 15.56 -12.96 -12.30
C ALA A 97 14.75 -12.40 -13.49
N LEU A 98 13.47 -12.06 -13.28
CA LEU A 98 12.64 -11.42 -14.31
C LEU A 98 13.10 -9.99 -14.60
N THR A 99 13.60 -9.26 -13.61
CA THR A 99 14.22 -7.95 -13.80
C THR A 99 15.46 -8.06 -14.67
N PHE A 100 16.34 -9.05 -14.41
CA PHE A 100 17.46 -9.34 -15.29
C PHE A 100 17.01 -9.57 -16.74
N PHE A 101 16.02 -10.44 -16.94
CA PHE A 101 15.49 -10.77 -18.25
C PHE A 101 14.94 -9.54 -18.98
N ALA A 102 14.18 -8.71 -18.30
CA ALA A 102 13.62 -7.48 -18.87
C ALA A 102 14.74 -6.48 -19.27
N ILE A 103 15.75 -6.28 -18.41
CA ILE A 103 16.91 -5.43 -18.71
C ILE A 103 17.72 -6.01 -19.86
N TRP A 104 17.91 -7.32 -19.91
CA TRP A 104 18.61 -7.97 -21.00
C TRP A 104 17.87 -7.79 -22.33
N LEU A 105 16.55 -7.95 -22.35
CA LEU A 105 15.75 -7.73 -23.55
C LEU A 105 15.84 -6.29 -24.04
N ILE A 106 15.67 -5.29 -23.17
CA ILE A 106 15.73 -3.89 -23.58
C ILE A 106 17.14 -3.52 -24.09
N ALA A 107 18.20 -3.98 -23.42
CA ALA A 107 19.56 -3.80 -23.88
C ALA A 107 19.80 -4.47 -25.25
N ARG A 108 19.28 -5.69 -25.45
CA ARG A 108 19.42 -6.44 -26.70
C ARG A 108 18.74 -5.77 -27.88
N VAL A 109 17.53 -5.22 -27.70
CA VAL A 109 16.81 -4.55 -28.79
C VAL A 109 17.33 -3.15 -29.08
N THR A 110 17.99 -2.52 -28.09
CA THR A 110 18.53 -1.16 -28.20
C THR A 110 19.95 -1.16 -28.78
N ILE A 111 20.87 -1.97 -28.24
CA ILE A 111 22.30 -1.93 -28.59
C ILE A 111 22.85 -3.23 -29.17
N ASN A 112 22.20 -4.37 -28.96
CA ASN A 112 22.56 -5.73 -29.41
C ASN A 112 23.96 -6.24 -28.96
N VAL A 113 24.92 -5.35 -28.73
CA VAL A 113 26.30 -5.68 -28.30
C VAL A 113 26.38 -5.66 -26.79
N ASN A 114 27.08 -6.64 -26.19
CA ASN A 114 27.28 -6.72 -24.73
C ASN A 114 25.99 -6.72 -23.89
N SER A 115 24.83 -6.97 -24.48
CA SER A 115 23.53 -6.87 -23.80
C SER A 115 23.45 -7.72 -22.52
N PHE A 116 24.04 -8.93 -22.53
CA PHE A 116 24.09 -9.80 -21.34
C PHE A 116 24.96 -9.18 -20.23
N ILE A 117 26.15 -8.66 -20.58
CA ILE A 117 27.05 -8.00 -19.63
C ILE A 117 26.40 -6.75 -19.05
N THR A 118 25.73 -5.95 -19.90
CA THR A 118 25.01 -4.74 -19.49
C THR A 118 23.91 -5.06 -18.47
N ALA A 119 23.07 -6.05 -18.77
CA ALA A 119 21.99 -6.46 -17.88
C ALA A 119 22.52 -7.03 -16.55
N SER A 120 23.58 -7.85 -16.63
CA SER A 120 24.21 -8.39 -15.43
C SER A 120 24.75 -7.31 -14.51
N THR A 121 25.49 -6.34 -15.07
CA THR A 121 26.06 -5.23 -14.30
C THR A 121 24.95 -4.35 -13.71
N ALA A 122 23.90 -4.04 -14.50
CA ALA A 122 22.77 -3.25 -14.01
C ALA A 122 22.08 -3.94 -12.84
N LEU A 123 21.81 -5.24 -12.97
CA LEU A 123 21.18 -6.00 -11.90
C LEU A 123 22.06 -6.11 -10.66
N VAL A 124 23.37 -6.36 -10.81
CA VAL A 124 24.30 -6.41 -9.66
C VAL A 124 24.29 -5.08 -8.89
N ILE A 125 24.28 -3.95 -9.60
CA ILE A 125 24.18 -2.62 -8.97
C ILE A 125 22.82 -2.45 -8.28
N LEU A 126 21.70 -2.84 -8.91
CA LEU A 126 20.37 -2.73 -8.32
C LEU A 126 20.24 -3.63 -7.07
N ILE A 127 20.78 -4.85 -7.09
CA ILE A 127 20.83 -5.72 -5.91
C ILE A 127 21.69 -5.09 -4.82
N TRP A 128 22.85 -4.57 -5.15
CA TRP A 128 23.72 -3.90 -4.19
C TRP A 128 23.00 -2.70 -3.54
N LEU A 129 22.32 -1.87 -4.32
CA LEU A 129 21.50 -0.77 -3.80
C LEU A 129 20.38 -1.27 -2.90
N ALA A 130 19.69 -2.36 -3.29
CA ALA A 130 18.60 -2.94 -2.50
C ALA A 130 19.07 -3.49 -1.15
N LEU A 131 20.28 -4.09 -1.10
CA LEU A 131 20.80 -4.72 0.10
C LEU A 131 21.57 -3.77 1.03
N SER A 132 22.27 -2.77 0.47
CA SER A 132 23.15 -1.87 1.23
C SER A 132 22.51 -0.52 1.54
N ALA A 133 21.59 -0.09 0.70
CA ALA A 133 20.93 1.19 0.86
C ALA A 133 19.72 1.09 1.78
N ARG A 134 19.36 2.24 2.35
CA ARG A 134 18.08 2.44 3.00
C ARG A 134 16.97 2.41 1.95
N GLU A 135 15.69 2.36 2.38
CA GLU A 135 14.62 2.67 1.45
C GLU A 135 15.05 3.84 0.55
N PRO A 136 14.72 3.82 -0.73
CA PRO A 136 13.65 3.06 -1.40
C PRO A 136 14.10 1.84 -2.23
N PHE A 137 15.40 1.56 -2.31
CA PHE A 137 15.93 0.54 -3.22
C PHE A 137 15.53 -0.90 -2.85
N ALA A 138 15.26 -1.17 -1.57
CA ALA A 138 14.85 -2.49 -1.10
C ALA A 138 13.53 -2.97 -1.73
N LEU A 139 12.70 -2.06 -2.25
CA LEU A 139 11.41 -2.38 -2.89
C LEU A 139 11.52 -3.27 -4.13
N ILE A 140 12.71 -3.34 -4.77
CA ILE A 140 12.97 -4.30 -5.85
C ILE A 140 12.87 -5.77 -5.39
N LEU A 141 12.94 -6.02 -4.08
CA LEU A 141 12.83 -7.36 -3.49
C LEU A 141 11.42 -7.66 -2.97
N ASN A 142 10.56 -6.65 -2.82
CA ASN A 142 9.22 -6.77 -2.25
C ASN A 142 8.15 -7.02 -3.32
N SER A 143 7.11 -7.77 -2.94
CA SER A 143 5.86 -7.82 -3.69
C SER A 143 4.98 -6.60 -3.42
N ALA A 144 4.05 -6.32 -4.30
CA ALA A 144 2.93 -5.38 -4.07
C ALA A 144 3.33 -3.91 -3.74
N HIS A 145 4.40 -3.40 -4.35
CA HIS A 145 4.89 -2.02 -4.16
C HIS A 145 5.09 -1.28 -5.49
N HIS A 146 4.22 -1.46 -6.48
CA HIS A 146 4.29 -0.89 -7.84
C HIS A 146 5.52 -1.33 -8.67
N TYR A 147 6.40 -2.20 -8.13
CA TYR A 147 7.55 -2.69 -8.88
C TYR A 147 7.14 -3.61 -10.03
N GLY A 148 6.10 -4.42 -9.86
CA GLY A 148 5.54 -5.26 -10.92
C GLY A 148 5.08 -4.45 -12.14
N ALA A 149 4.45 -3.30 -11.93
CA ALA A 149 4.08 -2.38 -13.01
C ALA A 149 5.32 -1.82 -13.74
N PHE A 150 6.37 -1.48 -13.00
CA PHE A 150 7.64 -1.02 -13.57
C PHE A 150 8.35 -2.14 -14.36
N LEU A 151 8.39 -3.37 -13.85
CA LEU A 151 8.94 -4.54 -14.54
C LEU A 151 8.20 -4.79 -15.86
N SER A 152 6.86 -4.75 -15.84
CA SER A 152 6.03 -4.83 -17.04
C SER A 152 6.31 -3.70 -18.03
N SER A 153 6.60 -2.49 -17.52
CA SER A 153 6.97 -1.32 -18.35
C SER A 153 8.26 -1.55 -19.12
N ILE A 154 9.30 -2.10 -18.48
CA ILE A 154 10.58 -2.43 -19.16
C ILE A 154 10.36 -3.50 -20.23
N LEU A 155 9.60 -4.55 -19.92
CA LEU A 155 9.29 -5.63 -20.85
C LEU A 155 8.50 -5.13 -22.07
N LEU A 156 7.44 -4.36 -21.81
CA LEU A 156 6.61 -3.76 -22.87
C LEU A 156 7.41 -2.80 -23.75
N LEU A 157 8.35 -2.05 -23.16
CA LEU A 157 9.22 -1.16 -23.91
C LEU A 157 10.12 -1.96 -24.87
N ALA A 158 10.68 -3.07 -24.41
CA ALA A 158 11.46 -3.96 -25.26
C ALA A 158 10.62 -4.55 -26.41
N LEU A 159 9.38 -4.99 -26.11
CA LEU A 159 8.42 -5.48 -27.12
C LEU A 159 8.02 -4.39 -28.10
N TRP A 160 7.80 -3.16 -27.63
CA TRP A 160 7.48 -2.00 -28.47
C TRP A 160 8.60 -1.66 -29.46
N ILE A 161 9.86 -1.61 -28.99
CA ILE A 161 11.02 -1.41 -29.85
C ILE A 161 11.14 -2.55 -30.87
N LYS A 162 10.91 -3.80 -30.44
CA LYS A 162 10.95 -4.96 -31.31
C LYS A 162 9.87 -4.92 -32.37
N PHE A 163 8.63 -4.59 -31.98
CA PHE A 163 7.47 -4.41 -32.89
C PHE A 163 7.78 -3.38 -33.99
N ASN A 164 8.34 -2.21 -33.63
CA ASN A 164 8.63 -1.15 -34.58
C ASN A 164 9.76 -1.52 -35.57
N ASN A 165 10.61 -2.47 -35.21
CA ASN A 165 11.72 -2.93 -36.07
C ASN A 165 11.44 -4.25 -36.81
N GLU A 166 10.28 -4.86 -36.60
CA GLU A 166 9.92 -6.12 -37.25
C GLU A 166 9.42 -5.87 -38.68
N GLY A 167 9.92 -6.65 -39.64
CA GLY A 167 9.52 -6.55 -41.04
C GLY A 167 8.32 -7.47 -41.39
N GLN A 168 8.17 -8.59 -40.67
CA GLN A 168 7.14 -9.59 -40.98
C GLN A 168 5.82 -9.23 -40.31
N ILE A 169 4.75 -9.11 -41.08
CA ILE A 169 3.42 -8.71 -40.59
C ILE A 169 2.87 -9.67 -39.54
N GLN A 170 3.06 -10.99 -39.75
CA GLN A 170 2.60 -12.01 -38.80
C GLN A 170 3.23 -11.83 -37.41
N ARG A 171 4.55 -11.57 -37.36
CA ARG A 171 5.27 -11.33 -36.11
C ARG A 171 4.85 -9.99 -35.47
N LYS A 172 4.58 -8.96 -36.28
CA LYS A 172 4.02 -7.70 -35.78
C LYS A 172 2.69 -7.91 -35.08
N ILE A 173 1.80 -8.72 -35.66
CA ILE A 173 0.51 -9.03 -35.04
C ILE A 173 0.71 -9.74 -33.70
N ILE A 174 1.61 -10.71 -33.63
CA ILE A 174 1.93 -11.41 -32.35
C ILE A 174 2.47 -10.43 -31.30
N PHE A 175 3.42 -9.57 -31.67
CA PHE A 175 3.95 -8.56 -30.73
C PHE A 175 2.87 -7.59 -30.27
N LEU A 176 2.00 -7.12 -31.16
CA LEU A 176 0.91 -6.21 -30.82
C LEU A 176 -0.09 -6.88 -29.87
N PHE A 177 -0.41 -8.16 -30.11
CA PHE A 177 -1.29 -8.92 -29.25
C PHE A 177 -0.69 -9.12 -27.84
N LEU A 178 0.60 -9.46 -27.74
CA LEU A 178 1.30 -9.55 -26.47
C LEU A 178 1.34 -8.20 -25.73
N ILE A 179 1.64 -7.12 -26.44
CA ILE A 179 1.64 -5.76 -25.89
C ILE A 179 0.25 -5.42 -25.34
N ALA A 180 -0.81 -5.70 -26.09
CA ALA A 180 -2.19 -5.40 -25.69
C ALA A 180 -2.61 -6.16 -24.43
N ILE A 181 -2.33 -7.48 -24.37
CA ILE A 181 -2.67 -8.31 -23.21
C ILE A 181 -1.90 -7.89 -21.97
N ILE A 182 -0.57 -7.71 -22.08
CA ILE A 182 0.27 -7.34 -20.94
C ILE A 182 -0.15 -5.94 -20.45
N ALA A 183 -0.40 -4.99 -21.35
CA ALA A 183 -0.82 -3.64 -21.00
C ALA A 183 -2.19 -3.64 -20.28
N TYR A 184 -3.17 -4.42 -20.79
CA TYR A 184 -4.47 -4.60 -20.14
C TYR A 184 -4.32 -5.19 -18.74
N ALA A 185 -3.60 -6.33 -18.62
CA ALA A 185 -3.42 -7.02 -17.36
C ALA A 185 -2.67 -6.17 -16.31
N THR A 186 -1.65 -5.42 -16.75
CA THR A 186 -0.90 -4.53 -15.85
C THR A 186 -1.74 -3.35 -15.40
N ALA A 187 -2.50 -2.71 -16.30
CA ALA A 187 -3.37 -1.58 -15.95
C ALA A 187 -4.57 -2.00 -15.09
N LEU A 188 -5.11 -3.21 -15.27
CA LEU A 188 -6.10 -3.82 -14.38
C LEU A 188 -5.54 -4.00 -12.96
N SER A 189 -4.27 -4.33 -12.88
CA SER A 189 -3.55 -4.67 -11.66
C SER A 189 -3.06 -3.43 -10.91
N ASP A 190 -2.59 -2.41 -11.64
CA ASP A 190 -1.96 -1.24 -11.06
C ASP A 190 -2.08 -0.03 -12.01
N ASN A 191 -2.92 0.92 -11.63
CA ASN A 191 -3.13 2.15 -12.41
C ASN A 191 -1.88 3.04 -12.51
N PHE A 192 -0.90 2.85 -11.63
CA PHE A 192 0.37 3.58 -11.69
C PHE A 192 1.16 3.27 -12.97
N PHE A 193 0.89 2.13 -13.60
CA PHE A 193 1.38 1.76 -14.92
C PHE A 193 1.07 2.80 -16.00
N LEU A 194 -0.10 3.46 -15.93
CA LEU A 194 -0.46 4.52 -16.88
C LEU A 194 0.54 5.68 -16.83
N LEU A 195 1.04 6.01 -15.64
CA LEU A 195 2.03 7.07 -15.41
C LEU A 195 3.46 6.60 -15.68
N GLN A 196 3.77 5.34 -15.40
CA GLN A 196 5.10 4.79 -15.60
C GLN A 196 5.40 4.48 -17.06
N PHE A 197 4.39 4.10 -17.85
CA PHE A 197 4.59 3.58 -19.20
C PHE A 197 3.72 4.26 -20.27
N VAL A 198 2.39 4.28 -20.12
CA VAL A 198 1.48 4.65 -21.21
C VAL A 198 1.63 6.13 -21.58
N ALA A 199 1.49 7.03 -20.61
CA ALA A 199 1.61 8.46 -20.84
C ALA A 199 3.02 8.86 -21.33
N PRO A 200 4.13 8.36 -20.72
CA PRO A 200 5.48 8.59 -21.23
C PRO A 200 5.71 8.08 -22.65
N LEU A 201 5.15 6.92 -23.01
CA LEU A 201 5.26 6.37 -24.35
C LEU A 201 4.58 7.26 -25.39
N ILE A 202 3.35 7.71 -25.09
CA ILE A 202 2.61 8.65 -25.94
C ILE A 202 3.38 9.96 -26.08
N ALA A 203 3.84 10.53 -24.98
CA ALA A 203 4.60 11.77 -24.96
C ALA A 203 5.92 11.66 -25.74
N THR A 204 6.66 10.56 -25.57
CA THR A 204 7.91 10.30 -26.30
C THR A 204 7.64 10.21 -27.80
N GLN A 205 6.59 9.48 -28.20
CA GLN A 205 6.25 9.32 -29.60
C GLN A 205 5.79 10.64 -30.23
N ALA A 206 5.00 11.43 -29.49
CA ALA A 206 4.59 12.77 -29.94
C ALA A 206 5.80 13.71 -30.10
N PHE A 207 6.69 13.75 -29.10
CA PHE A 207 7.90 14.57 -29.15
C PHE A 207 8.78 14.25 -30.37
N ILE A 208 9.01 12.97 -30.63
CA ILE A 208 9.85 12.56 -31.78
C ILE A 208 9.15 12.87 -33.11
N SER A 209 7.84 12.61 -33.22
CA SER A 209 7.09 12.96 -34.42
C SER A 209 7.12 14.47 -34.72
N MET A 210 7.11 15.30 -33.70
CA MET A 210 7.28 16.76 -33.84
C MET A 210 8.71 17.12 -34.27
N ALA A 211 9.72 16.51 -33.66
CA ALA A 211 11.12 16.78 -33.98
C ALA A 211 11.49 16.35 -35.41
N GLU A 212 10.99 15.21 -35.88
CA GLU A 212 11.22 14.67 -37.22
C GLU A 212 10.27 15.29 -38.27
N ARG A 213 9.30 16.10 -37.89
CA ARG A 213 8.23 16.65 -38.77
C ARG A 213 7.49 15.56 -39.56
N ASP A 214 7.46 14.34 -39.00
CA ASP A 214 6.78 13.19 -39.58
C ASP A 214 5.51 12.88 -38.78
N PHE A 215 4.37 13.35 -39.28
CA PHE A 215 3.04 13.11 -38.73
C PHE A 215 2.35 11.88 -39.33
N ALA A 216 3.08 11.00 -40.05
CA ALA A 216 2.53 9.82 -40.69
C ALA A 216 1.79 8.91 -39.69
N PHE A 217 0.59 8.51 -40.07
CA PHE A 217 -0.36 7.79 -39.22
C PHE A 217 0.04 6.32 -38.91
N LYS A 218 1.05 5.78 -39.62
CA LYS A 218 1.41 4.35 -39.59
C LYS A 218 1.71 3.78 -38.20
N ASN A 219 2.31 4.56 -37.32
CA ASN A 219 2.67 4.11 -35.98
C ASN A 219 1.65 4.50 -34.90
N LYS A 220 0.59 5.23 -35.25
CA LYS A 220 -0.41 5.71 -34.28
C LYS A 220 -1.41 4.64 -33.91
N ILE A 221 -1.78 3.73 -34.83
CA ILE A 221 -2.76 2.66 -34.58
C ILE A 221 -2.30 1.73 -33.43
N PRO A 222 -1.08 1.17 -33.44
CA PRO A 222 -0.59 0.35 -32.31
C PRO A 222 -0.56 1.09 -30.98
N LEU A 223 -0.25 2.39 -30.99
CA LEU A 223 -0.25 3.24 -29.80
C LEU A 223 -1.68 3.46 -29.28
N ILE A 224 -2.64 3.66 -30.17
CA ILE A 224 -4.06 3.78 -29.81
C ILE A 224 -4.57 2.47 -29.22
N ILE A 225 -4.24 1.31 -29.83
CA ILE A 225 -4.62 -0.01 -29.30
C ILE A 225 -4.07 -0.20 -27.90
N LEU A 226 -2.78 0.10 -27.68
CA LEU A 226 -2.16 0.01 -26.37
C LEU A 226 -2.86 0.90 -25.34
N ALA A 227 -3.14 2.16 -25.71
CA ALA A 227 -3.82 3.11 -24.83
C ALA A 227 -5.25 2.63 -24.48
N ILE A 228 -6.01 2.16 -25.48
CA ILE A 228 -7.36 1.62 -25.26
C ILE A 228 -7.32 0.38 -24.36
N CYS A 229 -6.42 -0.58 -24.62
CA CYS A 229 -6.30 -1.77 -23.78
C CYS A 229 -5.92 -1.43 -22.32
N SER A 230 -5.02 -0.47 -22.14
CA SER A 230 -4.65 0.00 -20.79
C SER A 230 -5.80 0.70 -20.08
N LEU A 231 -6.56 1.55 -20.77
CA LEU A 231 -7.75 2.20 -20.20
C LEU A 231 -8.85 1.18 -19.86
N LEU A 232 -9.09 0.20 -20.76
CA LEU A 232 -10.03 -0.89 -20.48
C LEU A 232 -9.60 -1.70 -19.27
N GLY A 233 -8.32 -2.01 -19.13
CA GLY A 233 -7.78 -2.68 -17.93
C GLY A 233 -8.08 -1.90 -16.66
N SER A 234 -7.77 -0.60 -16.66
CA SER A 234 -8.02 0.29 -15.52
C SER A 234 -9.52 0.40 -15.16
N ILE A 235 -10.41 0.44 -16.16
CA ILE A 235 -11.86 0.49 -15.94
C ILE A 235 -12.39 -0.86 -15.43
N SER A 236 -11.87 -1.96 -15.99
CA SER A 236 -12.29 -3.33 -15.62
C SER A 236 -12.03 -3.67 -14.15
N TYR A 237 -11.09 -2.98 -13.50
CA TYR A 237 -10.83 -3.13 -12.07
C TYR A 237 -12.12 -3.02 -11.22
N LYS A 238 -12.99 -2.05 -11.53
CA LYS A 238 -14.25 -1.81 -10.81
C LYS A 238 -15.25 -2.97 -10.90
N TRP A 239 -15.11 -3.81 -11.92
CA TRP A 239 -15.99 -4.97 -12.14
C TRP A 239 -15.40 -6.26 -11.58
N VAL A 240 -14.07 -6.34 -11.49
CA VAL A 240 -13.36 -7.53 -11.00
C VAL A 240 -13.24 -7.52 -9.48
N VAL A 241 -13.13 -6.34 -8.86
CA VAL A 241 -12.96 -6.20 -7.42
C VAL A 241 -14.24 -5.69 -6.78
N GLU A 242 -14.99 -6.60 -6.17
CA GLU A 242 -16.27 -6.31 -5.51
C GLU A 242 -16.08 -5.46 -4.24
N ASN A 243 -15.11 -5.83 -3.41
CA ASN A 243 -14.82 -5.15 -2.15
C ASN A 243 -13.58 -4.26 -2.31
N GLN A 244 -13.77 -3.09 -2.90
CA GLN A 244 -12.71 -2.09 -2.99
C GLN A 244 -12.67 -1.25 -1.73
N THR A 245 -11.49 -1.14 -1.15
CA THR A 245 -11.25 -0.03 -0.22
C THR A 245 -11.14 1.25 -1.06
N ARG A 246 -12.17 2.08 -1.03
CA ARG A 246 -12.21 3.34 -1.77
C ARG A 246 -11.34 4.36 -1.06
N TYR A 247 -10.17 4.60 -1.61
CA TYR A 247 -9.35 5.76 -1.24
C TYR A 247 -9.46 6.77 -2.40
N PRO A 248 -10.38 7.74 -2.34
CA PRO A 248 -10.48 8.75 -3.38
C PRO A 248 -9.18 9.55 -3.40
N THR A 249 -8.45 9.47 -4.51
CA THR A 249 -7.26 10.30 -4.72
C THR A 249 -7.72 11.71 -5.04
N ASN A 250 -7.48 12.65 -4.14
CA ASN A 250 -7.76 14.06 -4.37
C ASN A 250 -6.57 14.71 -5.06
N ILE A 251 -6.81 15.38 -6.18
CA ILE A 251 -5.79 16.09 -6.94
C ILE A 251 -5.98 17.59 -6.75
N GLY A 252 -4.91 18.30 -6.40
CA GLY A 252 -4.92 19.74 -6.19
C GLY A 252 -3.52 20.31 -6.03
N ILE A 253 -3.42 21.61 -5.97
CA ILE A 253 -2.14 22.33 -5.80
C ILE A 253 -1.84 22.68 -4.34
N ASP A 254 -2.77 22.44 -3.43
CA ASP A 254 -2.69 22.91 -2.03
C ASP A 254 -1.49 22.32 -1.28
N LYS A 255 -1.11 21.06 -1.62
CA LYS A 255 0.06 20.38 -1.06
C LYS A 255 1.26 20.32 -2.00
N LEU A 256 1.22 20.98 -3.15
CA LEU A 256 2.29 20.88 -4.16
C LEU A 256 3.67 21.20 -3.59
N SER A 257 3.80 22.28 -2.83
CA SER A 257 5.08 22.70 -2.25
C SER A 257 5.61 21.69 -1.22
N SER A 258 4.75 21.17 -0.33
CA SER A 258 5.14 20.15 0.65
C SER A 258 5.51 18.84 -0.04
N ASN A 259 4.71 18.39 -1.01
CA ASN A 259 4.97 17.15 -1.74
C ASN A 259 6.28 17.23 -2.55
N LEU A 260 6.58 18.36 -3.19
CA LEU A 260 7.86 18.57 -3.87
C LEU A 260 9.04 18.55 -2.91
N LYS A 261 8.87 19.08 -1.70
CA LYS A 261 9.88 19.01 -0.64
C LYS A 261 10.12 17.55 -0.22
N ASP A 262 9.06 16.78 0.02
CA ASP A 262 9.15 15.37 0.41
C ASP A 262 9.83 14.54 -0.69
N ILE A 263 9.46 14.75 -1.96
CA ILE A 263 10.13 14.12 -3.12
C ILE A 263 11.62 14.48 -3.16
N TYR A 264 11.94 15.76 -2.96
CA TYR A 264 13.33 16.23 -2.93
C TYR A 264 14.13 15.56 -1.80
N GLU A 265 13.58 15.48 -0.59
CA GLU A 265 14.23 14.83 0.56
C GLU A 265 14.48 13.34 0.30
N LEU A 266 13.51 12.63 -0.29
CA LEU A 266 13.69 11.23 -0.69
C LEU A 266 14.76 11.05 -1.76
N LEU A 267 14.78 11.89 -2.81
CA LEU A 267 15.80 11.85 -3.85
C LEU A 267 17.16 12.24 -3.32
N GLN A 268 17.24 13.23 -2.45
CA GLN A 268 18.47 13.64 -1.76
C GLN A 268 19.03 12.51 -0.91
N SER A 269 18.18 11.86 -0.11
CA SER A 269 18.57 10.68 0.66
C SER A 269 19.10 9.55 -0.23
N ALA A 270 18.45 9.29 -1.35
CA ALA A 270 18.89 8.26 -2.30
C ALA A 270 20.23 8.61 -2.99
N THR A 271 20.46 9.87 -3.37
CA THR A 271 21.64 10.28 -4.12
C THR A 271 22.85 10.61 -3.23
N ILE A 272 22.64 11.41 -2.18
CA ILE A 272 23.71 11.79 -1.24
C ILE A 272 24.05 10.63 -0.31
N GLY A 273 23.03 9.89 0.15
CA GLY A 273 23.22 8.69 0.96
C GLY A 273 23.94 7.55 0.23
N ASN A 274 23.97 7.58 -1.11
CA ASN A 274 24.66 6.62 -1.97
C ASN A 274 25.43 7.32 -3.09
N PRO A 275 26.69 7.74 -2.85
CA PRO A 275 27.45 8.54 -3.82
C PRO A 275 27.59 7.90 -5.21
N LEU A 276 27.68 6.55 -5.28
CA LEU A 276 27.72 5.85 -6.57
C LEU A 276 26.40 6.06 -7.34
N PHE A 277 25.27 5.94 -6.66
CA PHE A 277 23.98 6.22 -7.31
C PHE A 277 23.84 7.69 -7.68
N GLY A 278 24.27 8.62 -6.82
CA GLY A 278 24.32 10.04 -7.12
C GLY A 278 25.11 10.35 -8.38
N PHE A 279 26.28 9.73 -8.55
CA PHE A 279 27.10 9.85 -9.77
C PHE A 279 26.38 9.26 -10.99
N ILE A 280 25.77 8.08 -10.87
CA ILE A 280 24.97 7.47 -11.94
C ILE A 280 23.80 8.40 -12.33
N PHE A 281 23.13 9.01 -11.35
CA PHE A 281 22.01 9.92 -11.61
C PHE A 281 22.46 11.19 -12.35
N LEU A 282 23.62 11.77 -12.00
CA LEU A 282 24.19 12.91 -12.74
C LEU A 282 24.56 12.54 -14.18
N LEU A 283 25.18 11.37 -14.38
CA LEU A 283 25.46 10.86 -15.72
C LEU A 283 24.17 10.65 -16.53
N TYR A 284 23.13 10.13 -15.89
CA TYR A 284 21.82 9.95 -16.51
C TYR A 284 21.23 11.28 -17.01
N VAL A 285 21.24 12.32 -16.18
CA VAL A 285 20.77 13.66 -16.59
C VAL A 285 21.58 14.16 -17.79
N GLY A 286 22.90 14.02 -17.76
CA GLY A 286 23.79 14.37 -18.89
C GLY A 286 23.44 13.59 -20.17
N ILE A 287 23.15 12.29 -20.07
CA ILE A 287 22.72 11.44 -21.20
C ILE A 287 21.38 11.90 -21.76
N VAL A 288 20.42 12.24 -20.90
CA VAL A 288 19.11 12.77 -21.34
C VAL A 288 19.27 14.07 -22.12
N LEU A 289 20.03 15.03 -21.59
CA LEU A 289 20.31 16.31 -22.27
C LEU A 289 21.04 16.10 -23.60
N TYR A 290 22.03 15.23 -23.61
CA TYR A 290 22.74 14.85 -24.83
C TYR A 290 21.78 14.22 -25.87
N SER A 291 20.93 13.29 -25.43
CA SER A 291 19.96 12.62 -26.33
C SER A 291 18.95 13.61 -26.89
N LEU A 292 18.49 14.57 -26.09
CA LEU A 292 17.60 15.64 -26.51
C LEU A 292 18.24 16.47 -27.64
N THR A 293 19.50 16.90 -27.49
CA THR A 293 20.22 17.67 -28.53
C THR A 293 20.39 16.87 -29.80
N LYS A 294 20.63 15.55 -29.71
CA LYS A 294 20.78 14.67 -30.88
C LYS A 294 19.47 14.49 -31.66
N ILE A 295 18.36 14.30 -30.95
CA ILE A 295 17.04 14.20 -31.58
C ILE A 295 16.65 15.51 -32.27
N ILE A 296 16.84 16.66 -31.62
CA ILE A 296 16.53 17.98 -32.21
C ILE A 296 17.36 18.24 -33.48
N ARG A 297 18.62 17.76 -33.52
CA ARG A 297 19.48 17.86 -34.71
C ARG A 297 19.14 16.83 -35.79
N GLY A 298 18.17 15.95 -35.60
CA GLY A 298 17.74 14.94 -36.57
C GLY A 298 18.77 13.81 -36.77
N GLU A 299 19.66 13.55 -35.79
CA GLU A 299 20.64 12.48 -35.90
C GLU A 299 19.95 11.11 -35.77
N LYS A 300 20.01 10.31 -36.84
CA LYS A 300 19.38 8.97 -36.89
C LYS A 300 20.28 7.86 -36.37
N GLU A 301 21.60 8.09 -36.33
CA GLU A 301 22.52 7.13 -35.73
C GLU A 301 22.21 6.99 -34.24
N SER A 302 21.98 5.74 -33.78
CA SER A 302 21.63 5.44 -32.38
C SER A 302 20.25 5.97 -31.90
N ALA A 303 19.34 6.25 -32.81
CA ALA A 303 18.00 6.78 -32.49
C ALA A 303 17.28 6.01 -31.37
N LYS A 304 17.40 4.65 -31.32
CA LYS A 304 16.80 3.83 -30.26
C LYS A 304 17.35 4.15 -28.86
N LEU A 305 18.64 4.48 -28.78
CA LEU A 305 19.30 4.81 -27.52
C LEU A 305 18.83 6.18 -27.00
N TYR A 306 18.74 7.16 -27.90
CA TYR A 306 18.23 8.49 -27.55
C TYR A 306 16.76 8.44 -27.18
N TRP A 307 15.97 7.65 -27.94
CA TRP A 307 14.57 7.40 -27.67
C TRP A 307 14.35 6.79 -26.26
N LEU A 308 15.15 5.79 -25.88
CA LEU A 308 15.09 5.16 -24.57
C LEU A 308 15.39 6.18 -23.45
N ALA A 309 16.38 7.05 -23.63
CA ALA A 309 16.73 8.08 -22.65
C ALA A 309 15.58 9.08 -22.44
N ILE A 310 14.95 9.55 -23.52
CA ILE A 310 13.81 10.46 -23.43
C ILE A 310 12.60 9.79 -22.81
N PHE A 311 12.27 8.55 -23.21
CA PHE A 311 11.18 7.79 -22.61
C PHE A 311 11.37 7.65 -21.10
N SER A 312 12.56 7.23 -20.67
CA SER A 312 12.85 7.02 -19.25
C SER A 312 12.73 8.31 -18.44
N PHE A 313 13.17 9.44 -19.01
CA PHE A 313 13.02 10.75 -18.39
C PHE A 313 11.56 11.19 -18.29
N LEU A 314 10.77 11.00 -19.34
CA LEU A 314 9.34 11.31 -19.31
C LEU A 314 8.57 10.39 -18.35
N SER A 315 8.98 9.12 -18.20
CA SER A 315 8.45 8.19 -17.20
C SER A 315 8.69 8.71 -15.77
N LEU A 316 9.89 9.21 -15.51
CA LEU A 316 10.24 9.83 -14.23
C LEU A 316 9.40 11.10 -14.00
N CYS A 317 9.34 12.00 -14.97
CA CYS A 317 8.59 13.26 -14.86
C CYS A 317 7.08 13.03 -14.68
N ALA A 318 6.49 12.09 -15.43
CA ALA A 318 5.06 11.78 -15.31
C ALA A 318 4.71 11.22 -13.93
N THR A 319 5.57 10.34 -13.41
CA THR A 319 5.40 9.73 -12.09
C THR A 319 5.52 10.77 -10.98
N LEU A 320 6.61 11.53 -10.93
CA LEU A 320 6.85 12.54 -9.91
C LEU A 320 5.84 13.69 -9.99
N GLY A 321 5.51 14.13 -11.21
CA GLY A 321 4.52 15.18 -11.45
C GLY A 321 3.13 14.78 -10.96
N ALA A 322 2.68 13.56 -11.26
CA ALA A 322 1.37 13.09 -10.79
C ALA A 322 1.32 12.97 -9.26
N VAL A 323 2.35 12.39 -8.65
CA VAL A 323 2.41 12.21 -7.19
C VAL A 323 2.50 13.55 -6.46
N SER A 324 3.18 14.57 -7.03
CA SER A 324 3.27 15.90 -6.42
C SER A 324 1.92 16.62 -6.32
N LEU A 325 0.94 16.25 -7.15
CA LEU A 325 -0.40 16.85 -7.17
C LEU A 325 -1.41 16.15 -6.26
N VAL A 326 -1.05 15.06 -5.59
CA VAL A 326 -1.96 14.34 -4.68
C VAL A 326 -2.03 15.08 -3.34
N THR A 327 -3.26 15.34 -2.84
CA THR A 327 -3.46 16.15 -1.63
C THR A 327 -3.80 15.36 -0.38
N ASN A 328 -4.18 14.09 -0.51
CA ASN A 328 -4.67 13.25 0.60
C ASN A 328 -3.82 12.00 0.89
N LEU A 329 -2.68 11.84 0.23
CA LEU A 329 -1.72 10.76 0.49
C LEU A 329 -0.36 11.34 0.89
N SER A 330 0.39 10.58 1.70
CA SER A 330 1.80 10.83 1.95
C SER A 330 2.65 10.41 0.74
N ILE A 331 3.78 11.08 0.56
CA ILE A 331 4.74 10.71 -0.48
C ILE A 331 5.57 9.54 0.02
N GLU A 332 5.36 8.39 -0.61
CA GLU A 332 6.06 7.14 -0.27
C GLU A 332 7.16 6.81 -1.26
N SER A 333 8.21 6.16 -0.78
CA SER A 333 9.38 5.77 -1.57
C SER A 333 9.04 4.87 -2.78
N ARG A 334 7.95 4.09 -2.70
CA ARG A 334 7.46 3.23 -3.79
C ARG A 334 7.08 3.98 -5.07
N TYR A 335 6.73 5.25 -4.96
CA TYR A 335 6.42 6.08 -6.14
C TYR A 335 7.67 6.53 -6.90
N LEU A 336 8.86 6.40 -6.30
CA LEU A 336 10.15 6.79 -6.87
C LEU A 336 10.82 5.68 -7.69
N ILE A 337 10.22 4.50 -7.83
CA ILE A 337 10.81 3.34 -8.52
C ILE A 337 11.39 3.68 -9.90
N PRO A 338 10.70 4.42 -10.79
CA PRO A 338 11.29 4.83 -12.06
C PRO A 338 12.51 5.73 -11.91
N ALA A 339 12.48 6.67 -10.94
CA ALA A 339 13.59 7.58 -10.67
C ALA A 339 14.85 6.88 -10.15
N LEU A 340 14.67 5.72 -9.52
CA LEU A 340 15.76 4.93 -8.94
C LEU A 340 16.31 3.89 -9.90
N SER A 341 15.48 3.36 -10.78
CA SER A 341 15.83 2.22 -11.64
C SER A 341 16.29 2.65 -13.04
N TRP A 342 15.57 3.59 -13.67
CA TRP A 342 15.94 4.06 -15.02
C TRP A 342 17.36 4.63 -15.12
N PRO A 343 17.88 5.44 -14.18
CA PRO A 343 19.25 5.95 -14.25
C PRO A 343 20.27 4.83 -14.39
N VAL A 344 20.17 3.76 -13.60
CA VAL A 344 21.09 2.62 -13.65
C VAL A 344 21.00 1.92 -15.01
N ILE A 345 19.79 1.62 -15.48
CA ILE A 345 19.57 0.89 -16.74
C ILE A 345 20.08 1.69 -17.94
N VAL A 346 19.68 2.97 -18.05
CA VAL A 346 20.00 3.82 -19.21
C VAL A 346 21.49 4.14 -19.27
N VAL A 347 22.12 4.49 -18.14
CA VAL A 347 23.55 4.80 -18.09
C VAL A 347 24.38 3.60 -18.54
N LEU A 348 24.05 2.40 -18.07
CA LEU A 348 24.82 1.21 -18.45
C LEU A 348 24.59 0.79 -19.90
N ILE A 349 23.38 0.92 -20.43
CA ILE A 349 23.12 0.70 -21.85
C ILE A 349 23.91 1.71 -22.70
N PHE A 350 23.93 2.99 -22.30
CA PHE A 350 24.66 4.04 -23.00
C PHE A 350 26.19 3.84 -22.96
N LEU A 351 26.74 3.54 -21.78
CA LEU A 351 28.17 3.25 -21.62
C LEU A 351 28.57 1.99 -22.39
N SER A 352 27.76 0.95 -22.38
CA SER A 352 28.01 -0.26 -23.17
C SER A 352 28.09 0.01 -24.66
N TYR A 353 27.19 0.85 -25.18
CA TYR A 353 27.20 1.27 -26.57
C TYR A 353 28.49 2.09 -26.93
N ARG A 354 28.84 3.05 -26.07
CA ARG A 354 29.97 3.97 -26.33
C ARG A 354 31.34 3.33 -26.14
N LEU A 355 31.49 2.51 -25.10
CA LEU A 355 32.79 1.93 -24.76
C LEU A 355 33.08 0.61 -25.49
N ARG A 356 32.05 -0.04 -26.06
CA ARG A 356 32.16 -1.32 -26.80
C ARG A 356 32.96 -2.38 -26.01
N ASP A 357 34.13 -2.76 -26.50
CA ASP A 357 34.97 -3.79 -25.86
C ASP A 357 35.56 -3.34 -24.51
N ARG A 358 35.81 -2.04 -24.33
CA ARG A 358 36.32 -1.48 -23.07
C ARG A 358 35.24 -1.53 -21.96
N PHE A 359 33.97 -1.60 -22.33
CA PHE A 359 32.86 -1.75 -21.36
C PHE A 359 33.02 -2.98 -20.48
N PHE A 360 33.60 -4.09 -21.02
CA PHE A 360 33.83 -5.31 -20.24
C PHE A 360 34.66 -5.03 -18.97
N TYR A 361 35.77 -4.27 -19.10
CA TYR A 361 36.65 -3.98 -17.97
C TYR A 361 35.98 -3.06 -16.93
N LEU A 362 35.23 -2.08 -17.39
CA LEU A 362 34.45 -1.22 -16.51
C LEU A 362 33.35 -2.02 -15.77
N ALA A 363 32.61 -2.84 -16.53
CA ALA A 363 31.52 -3.64 -16.00
C ALA A 363 31.99 -4.64 -14.95
N ILE A 364 33.10 -5.36 -15.21
CA ILE A 364 33.66 -6.32 -14.26
C ILE A 364 34.20 -5.61 -13.01
N ALA A 365 34.88 -4.46 -13.15
CA ALA A 365 35.37 -3.71 -12.01
C ALA A 365 34.25 -3.23 -11.09
N ILE A 366 33.18 -2.62 -11.65
CA ILE A 366 32.02 -2.17 -10.86
C ILE A 366 31.32 -3.36 -10.22
N SER A 367 31.09 -4.45 -10.98
CA SER A 367 30.40 -5.63 -10.45
C SER A 367 31.20 -6.32 -9.32
N LEU A 368 32.52 -6.37 -9.41
CA LEU A 368 33.35 -6.94 -8.34
C LEU A 368 33.37 -6.04 -7.08
N LEU A 369 33.45 -4.73 -7.25
CA LEU A 369 33.42 -3.79 -6.11
C LEU A 369 32.09 -3.85 -5.36
N THR A 370 30.97 -3.81 -6.09
CA THR A 370 29.63 -3.89 -5.50
C THR A 370 29.38 -5.27 -4.86
N LEU A 371 29.83 -6.36 -5.51
CA LEU A 371 29.74 -7.70 -4.95
C LEU A 371 30.59 -7.85 -3.69
N ALA A 372 31.82 -7.35 -3.67
CA ALA A 372 32.66 -7.36 -2.48
C ALA A 372 31.99 -6.64 -1.30
N SER A 373 31.42 -5.45 -1.56
CA SER A 373 30.66 -4.69 -0.57
C SER A 373 29.47 -5.48 -0.02
N MET A 374 28.64 -6.10 -0.91
CA MET A 374 27.52 -6.95 -0.50
C MET A 374 27.98 -8.15 0.33
N SER A 375 29.04 -8.82 -0.12
CA SER A 375 29.55 -10.03 0.56
C SER A 375 30.14 -9.69 1.92
N CYS A 376 30.82 -8.56 2.08
CA CYS A 376 31.29 -8.08 3.39
C CYS A 376 30.10 -7.81 4.34
N SER A 377 29.06 -7.14 3.85
CA SER A 377 27.85 -6.86 4.62
C SER A 377 27.13 -8.15 5.02
N SER A 378 26.94 -9.08 4.09
CA SER A 378 26.31 -10.38 4.35
C SER A 378 27.12 -11.22 5.34
N HIS A 379 28.45 -11.24 5.20
CA HIS A 379 29.35 -11.95 6.11
C HIS A 379 29.26 -11.37 7.55
N HIS A 380 29.31 -10.04 7.65
CA HIS A 380 29.15 -9.38 8.96
C HIS A 380 27.79 -9.70 9.60
N SER A 381 26.71 -9.66 8.81
CA SER A 381 25.37 -10.00 9.28
C SER A 381 25.27 -11.44 9.76
N ILE A 382 25.87 -12.39 9.03
CA ILE A 382 25.89 -13.81 9.42
C ILE A 382 26.69 -14.01 10.72
N ILE A 383 27.83 -13.35 10.88
CA ILE A 383 28.63 -13.46 12.12
C ILE A 383 27.86 -12.88 13.30
N SER A 384 27.21 -11.73 13.13
CA SER A 384 26.54 -11.03 14.23
C SER A 384 25.24 -11.71 14.66
N ASN A 385 24.47 -12.27 13.73
CA ASN A 385 23.10 -12.74 13.99
C ASN A 385 22.93 -14.27 13.77
N GLY A 386 23.96 -14.95 13.25
CA GLY A 386 23.87 -16.36 12.88
C GLY A 386 23.08 -16.61 11.59
N ILE A 387 22.74 -17.86 11.36
CA ILE A 387 21.93 -18.31 10.21
C ILE A 387 20.60 -18.87 10.70
N ASN A 388 19.52 -18.21 10.37
CA ASN A 388 18.16 -18.61 10.68
C ASN A 388 17.49 -19.25 9.44
N LYS A 389 17.36 -20.56 9.43
CA LYS A 389 16.65 -21.29 8.38
C LYS A 389 15.13 -21.13 8.46
N GLN A 390 14.63 -20.75 9.63
CA GLN A 390 13.21 -20.49 9.92
C GLN A 390 13.11 -19.15 10.63
N TYR A 391 12.18 -18.33 10.22
CA TYR A 391 11.92 -17.06 10.88
C TYR A 391 10.92 -17.29 12.02
N TYR A 392 11.43 -17.31 13.23
CA TYR A 392 10.62 -17.48 14.45
C TYR A 392 11.28 -16.73 15.61
N PRO A 393 11.18 -15.40 15.62
CA PRO A 393 11.80 -14.58 16.66
C PRO A 393 11.17 -14.80 18.02
N GLU A 394 11.90 -14.45 19.08
CA GLU A 394 11.52 -14.63 20.47
C GLU A 394 10.16 -14.00 20.82
N GLU A 395 9.86 -12.83 20.23
CA GLU A 395 8.58 -12.15 20.39
C GLU A 395 7.40 -13.02 19.94
N ILE A 396 7.50 -13.67 18.77
CA ILE A 396 6.45 -14.57 18.24
C ILE A 396 6.36 -15.83 19.08
N SER A 397 7.50 -16.41 19.45
CA SER A 397 7.55 -17.61 20.30
C SER A 397 6.93 -17.36 21.68
N CYS A 398 7.14 -16.19 22.26
CA CYS A 398 6.52 -15.78 23.53
C CYS A 398 4.99 -15.70 23.39
N ILE A 399 4.49 -15.06 22.32
CA ILE A 399 3.06 -14.93 22.07
C ILE A 399 2.43 -16.31 21.84
N ASP A 400 3.04 -17.15 21.01
CA ASP A 400 2.55 -18.51 20.76
C ASP A 400 2.45 -19.31 22.06
N ASN A 401 3.48 -19.29 22.89
CA ASN A 401 3.49 -20.00 24.18
C ASN A 401 2.39 -19.50 25.13
N ALA A 402 2.09 -18.20 25.11
CA ALA A 402 1.03 -17.63 25.95
C ALA A 402 -0.36 -18.05 25.45
N LEU A 403 -0.59 -17.99 24.12
CA LEU A 403 -1.87 -18.33 23.51
C LEU A 403 -2.16 -19.83 23.50
N GLU A 404 -1.13 -20.67 23.33
CA GLU A 404 -1.26 -22.13 23.32
C GLU A 404 -1.74 -22.67 24.68
N LYS A 405 -1.25 -22.13 25.79
CA LYS A 405 -1.68 -22.51 27.15
C LYS A 405 -3.19 -22.36 27.35
N GLU A 406 -3.80 -21.38 26.73
CA GLU A 406 -5.22 -21.07 26.86
C GLU A 406 -6.04 -21.53 25.62
N ASN A 407 -5.39 -22.17 24.64
CA ASN A 407 -5.99 -22.62 23.36
C ASN A 407 -6.74 -21.50 22.61
N LEU A 408 -6.08 -20.34 22.43
CA LEU A 408 -6.62 -19.13 21.83
C LEU A 408 -6.09 -18.95 20.39
N HIS A 409 -6.99 -18.66 19.43
CA HIS A 409 -6.62 -18.59 18.02
C HIS A 409 -7.14 -17.35 17.31
N ASN A 410 -8.21 -16.71 17.82
CA ASN A 410 -8.85 -15.58 17.17
C ASN A 410 -8.54 -14.28 17.91
N GLY A 411 -7.79 -13.40 17.28
CA GLY A 411 -7.35 -12.18 17.94
C GLY A 411 -7.53 -10.93 17.08
N ILE A 412 -7.21 -9.80 17.70
CA ILE A 412 -7.05 -8.53 17.01
C ILE A 412 -5.65 -8.00 17.18
N ALA A 413 -5.16 -7.27 16.18
CA ALA A 413 -3.94 -6.49 16.24
C ALA A 413 -4.07 -5.24 15.38
N GLN A 414 -3.18 -4.28 15.57
CA GLN A 414 -3.08 -3.14 14.67
C GLN A 414 -2.61 -3.59 13.26
N TYR A 415 -2.84 -2.73 12.25
CA TYR A 415 -2.59 -3.04 10.84
C TYR A 415 -1.19 -3.63 10.57
N TRP A 416 -0.13 -2.99 11.07
CA TRP A 416 1.25 -3.38 10.79
C TRP A 416 1.67 -4.69 11.42
N ASP A 417 0.96 -5.14 12.45
CA ASP A 417 1.27 -6.34 13.23
C ASP A 417 0.41 -7.55 12.84
N ALA A 418 -0.83 -7.36 12.41
CA ALA A 418 -1.80 -8.44 12.23
C ALA A 418 -1.27 -9.55 11.31
N LYS A 419 -0.83 -9.21 10.10
CA LYS A 419 -0.29 -10.20 9.15
C LYS A 419 1.06 -10.77 9.59
N TYR A 420 1.85 -9.99 10.34
CA TYR A 420 3.13 -10.44 10.86
C TYR A 420 2.95 -11.62 11.81
N PHE A 421 2.09 -11.49 12.82
CA PHE A 421 1.81 -12.60 13.73
C PHE A 421 1.07 -13.74 13.04
N GLN A 422 0.12 -13.45 12.14
CA GLN A 422 -0.62 -14.47 11.41
C GLN A 422 0.28 -15.34 10.52
N ASN A 423 1.30 -14.78 9.86
CA ASN A 423 2.17 -15.52 8.95
C ASN A 423 3.31 -16.26 9.66
N PHE A 424 3.77 -15.78 10.81
CA PHE A 424 4.96 -16.32 11.45
C PHE A 424 4.68 -17.07 12.75
N SER A 425 3.46 -16.97 13.30
CA SER A 425 3.00 -17.85 14.37
C SER A 425 2.89 -19.31 13.92
N ARG A 426 3.11 -20.25 14.82
CA ARG A 426 2.92 -21.69 14.59
C ARG A 426 1.51 -22.19 14.95
N LEU A 427 0.66 -21.31 15.48
CA LEU A 427 -0.67 -21.66 16.00
C LEU A 427 -1.81 -21.46 15.02
N ASN A 428 -1.55 -21.16 13.74
CA ASN A 428 -2.59 -20.82 12.74
C ASN A 428 -3.56 -19.73 13.27
N LEU A 429 -3.02 -18.59 13.68
CA LEU A 429 -3.80 -17.50 14.23
C LEU A 429 -4.65 -16.80 13.16
N ASN A 430 -5.88 -16.45 13.52
CA ASN A 430 -6.74 -15.56 12.76
C ASN A 430 -6.72 -14.19 13.45
N ILE A 431 -6.09 -13.20 12.83
CA ILE A 431 -5.91 -11.88 13.44
C ILE A 431 -6.58 -10.82 12.56
N ALA A 432 -7.62 -10.18 13.11
CA ALA A 432 -8.29 -9.06 12.46
C ALA A 432 -7.58 -7.74 12.75
N GLN A 433 -7.59 -6.85 11.76
CA GLN A 433 -6.95 -5.54 11.82
C GLN A 433 -7.89 -4.51 12.45
N HIS A 434 -7.46 -3.85 13.53
CA HIS A 434 -8.24 -2.83 14.22
C HIS A 434 -7.41 -1.58 14.50
N SER A 435 -8.08 -0.42 14.53
CA SER A 435 -7.49 0.88 14.89
C SER A 435 -7.50 1.11 16.40
N ASP A 436 -7.02 2.28 16.84
CA ASP A 436 -6.98 2.71 18.23
C ASP A 436 -8.35 2.67 18.94
N ASN A 437 -9.41 3.05 18.25
CA ASN A 437 -10.78 3.04 18.75
C ASN A 437 -11.53 1.72 18.53
N LEU A 438 -10.82 0.64 18.23
CA LEU A 438 -11.32 -0.70 17.93
C LEU A 438 -12.14 -0.79 16.63
N GLY A 439 -12.09 0.23 15.77
CA GLY A 439 -12.68 0.20 14.43
C GLY A 439 -11.96 -0.79 13.53
N GLU A 440 -12.70 -1.50 12.69
CA GLU A 440 -12.15 -2.45 11.71
C GLU A 440 -11.38 -1.72 10.60
N ILE A 441 -10.22 -2.25 10.23
CA ILE A 441 -9.40 -1.73 9.13
C ILE A 441 -9.54 -2.68 7.93
N HIS A 442 -10.34 -2.27 6.94
CA HIS A 442 -10.62 -3.05 5.73
C HIS A 442 -9.58 -2.73 4.63
N TRP A 443 -8.32 -3.13 4.84
CA TRP A 443 -7.22 -2.90 3.92
C TRP A 443 -6.38 -4.16 3.74
N ILE A 444 -6.36 -4.73 2.52
CA ILE A 444 -5.66 -5.99 2.18
C ILE A 444 -5.85 -7.08 3.24
N THR A 445 -7.09 -7.41 3.53
CA THR A 445 -7.49 -8.39 4.54
C THR A 445 -8.76 -9.13 4.13
N SER A 446 -9.00 -10.31 4.68
CA SER A 446 -10.22 -11.08 4.42
C SER A 446 -11.34 -10.73 5.41
N LYS A 447 -12.57 -10.65 4.91
CA LYS A 447 -13.79 -10.50 5.74
C LYS A 447 -13.91 -11.56 6.84
N LYS A 448 -13.44 -12.77 6.57
CA LYS A 448 -13.54 -13.91 7.50
C LYS A 448 -12.76 -13.71 8.81
N TYR A 449 -11.78 -12.78 8.86
CA TYR A 449 -11.05 -12.49 10.08
C TYR A 449 -11.85 -11.62 11.04
N PHE A 450 -12.82 -10.84 10.54
CA PHE A 450 -13.67 -10.00 11.37
C PHE A 450 -14.82 -10.84 11.96
N LYS A 451 -14.81 -10.95 13.30
CA LYS A 451 -15.75 -11.79 14.06
C LYS A 451 -16.53 -10.96 15.07
N GLN A 452 -17.63 -11.50 15.57
CA GLN A 452 -18.42 -10.88 16.62
C GLN A 452 -17.70 -10.89 17.98
N ALA A 453 -16.88 -11.91 18.21
CA ALA A 453 -16.07 -12.03 19.42
C ALA A 453 -14.70 -12.62 19.10
N TYR A 454 -13.73 -12.28 19.92
CA TYR A 454 -12.33 -12.69 19.83
C TYR A 454 -11.85 -13.27 21.15
N ASP A 455 -10.67 -13.84 21.14
CA ASP A 455 -10.04 -14.48 22.29
C ASP A 455 -9.06 -13.53 22.99
N PHE A 456 -8.32 -12.73 22.17
CA PHE A 456 -7.20 -11.90 22.64
C PHE A 456 -6.98 -10.66 21.76
N ALA A 457 -6.18 -9.71 22.30
CA ALA A 457 -5.66 -8.56 21.56
C ALA A 457 -4.15 -8.46 21.72
N ILE A 458 -3.43 -8.17 20.61
CA ILE A 458 -1.99 -7.84 20.62
C ILE A 458 -1.85 -6.34 20.47
N ILE A 459 -1.28 -5.70 21.50
CA ILE A 459 -1.11 -4.25 21.60
C ILE A 459 0.38 -3.91 21.47
N SER A 460 0.73 -3.04 20.51
CA SER A 460 2.08 -2.52 20.36
C SER A 460 2.29 -1.31 21.27
N GLU A 461 3.19 -1.41 22.23
CA GLU A 461 3.47 -0.29 23.16
C GLU A 461 4.03 0.95 22.45
N ASN A 462 4.84 0.74 21.41
CA ASN A 462 5.52 1.81 20.67
C ASN A 462 4.72 2.36 19.49
N ALA A 463 3.54 1.81 19.20
CA ALA A 463 2.67 2.37 18.17
C ALA A 463 2.03 3.67 18.66
N ALA A 464 1.91 4.65 17.76
CA ALA A 464 1.16 5.88 18.00
C ALA A 464 -0.27 5.75 17.44
N PRO A 465 -1.26 6.51 17.95
CA PRO A 465 -2.55 6.61 17.29
C PRO A 465 -2.39 7.10 15.83
N PRO A 466 -3.18 6.60 14.86
CA PRO A 466 -4.32 5.67 15.02
C PRO A 466 -3.94 4.18 15.04
N ASP A 467 -2.65 3.83 15.01
CA ASP A 467 -2.20 2.44 14.86
C ASP A 467 -2.10 1.67 16.19
N LYS A 468 -2.20 2.36 17.34
CA LYS A 468 -2.15 1.72 18.64
C LYS A 468 -3.53 1.35 19.12
N ILE A 469 -3.83 0.05 19.25
CA ILE A 469 -5.07 -0.40 19.89
C ILE A 469 -5.14 0.12 21.32
N SER A 470 -6.25 0.76 21.70
CA SER A 470 -6.46 1.31 23.03
C SER A 470 -6.79 0.22 24.04
N SER A 471 -5.90 0.02 25.02
CA SER A 471 -6.14 -0.86 26.17
C SER A 471 -7.31 -0.38 27.02
N GLU A 472 -7.51 0.94 27.14
CA GLU A 472 -8.63 1.55 27.86
C GLU A 472 -9.96 1.24 27.17
N ALA A 473 -10.01 1.31 25.83
CA ALA A 473 -11.22 0.98 25.07
C ALA A 473 -11.58 -0.51 25.23
N LEU A 474 -10.60 -1.40 25.14
CA LEU A 474 -10.78 -2.83 25.39
C LEU A 474 -11.30 -3.11 26.80
N THR A 475 -10.66 -2.55 27.81
CA THR A 475 -11.05 -2.76 29.21
C THR A 475 -12.43 -2.17 29.52
N ARG A 476 -12.79 -1.05 28.91
CA ARG A 476 -14.12 -0.44 29.07
C ARG A 476 -15.24 -1.34 28.55
N ILE A 477 -15.00 -2.05 27.43
CA ILE A 477 -16.01 -2.93 26.83
C ILE A 477 -16.07 -4.29 27.52
N ASN A 478 -14.91 -4.86 27.87
CA ASN A 478 -14.79 -6.27 28.26
C ASN A 478 -14.44 -6.48 29.75
N GLY A 479 -14.19 -5.40 30.50
CA GLY A 479 -13.56 -5.51 31.82
C GLY A 479 -12.07 -5.81 31.71
N SER A 480 -11.45 -6.19 32.83
CA SER A 480 -10.03 -6.56 32.87
C SER A 480 -9.79 -7.88 32.13
N PRO A 481 -8.69 -8.01 31.36
CA PRO A 481 -8.33 -9.28 30.75
C PRO A 481 -8.05 -10.35 31.83
N LYS A 482 -8.30 -11.61 31.48
CA LYS A 482 -8.01 -12.76 32.38
C LYS A 482 -6.51 -12.89 32.63
N PHE A 483 -5.71 -12.70 31.59
CA PHE A 483 -4.25 -12.69 31.65
C PHE A 483 -3.69 -11.59 30.76
N VAL A 484 -2.54 -11.06 31.16
CA VAL A 484 -1.73 -10.14 30.34
C VAL A 484 -0.32 -10.70 30.30
N GLU A 485 0.20 -10.93 29.10
CA GLU A 485 1.59 -11.35 28.87
C GLU A 485 2.35 -10.26 28.15
N THR A 486 3.62 -10.04 28.57
CA THR A 486 4.51 -9.08 27.94
C THR A 486 5.53 -9.83 27.07
N CYS A 487 5.44 -9.69 25.76
CA CYS A 487 6.32 -10.33 24.80
C CYS A 487 7.14 -9.27 24.03
N GLY A 488 8.33 -8.97 24.55
CA GLY A 488 9.15 -7.89 24.01
C GLY A 488 8.46 -6.53 24.15
N ARG A 489 8.05 -5.95 23.03
CA ARG A 489 7.33 -4.65 22.98
C ARG A 489 5.84 -4.82 22.73
N LYS A 490 5.31 -6.02 22.92
CA LYS A 490 3.90 -6.34 22.72
C LYS A 490 3.27 -6.77 24.05
N LEU A 491 2.08 -6.27 24.28
CA LEU A 491 1.20 -6.73 25.35
C LEU A 491 0.12 -7.62 24.74
N VAL A 492 -0.04 -8.82 25.28
CA VAL A 492 -1.08 -9.76 24.86
C VAL A 492 -2.16 -9.78 25.93
N PHE A 493 -3.32 -9.19 25.62
CA PHE A 493 -4.48 -9.19 26.51
C PHE A 493 -5.33 -10.40 26.17
N MET A 494 -5.41 -11.39 27.06
CA MET A 494 -6.15 -12.62 26.89
C MET A 494 -7.44 -12.60 27.73
N TYR A 495 -8.59 -12.72 27.05
CA TYR A 495 -9.91 -12.73 27.68
C TYR A 495 -10.51 -14.15 27.76
N GLY A 496 -10.01 -15.07 26.95
CA GLY A 496 -10.52 -16.43 26.80
C GLY A 496 -11.31 -16.59 25.51
N LYS A 497 -11.58 -17.84 25.14
CA LYS A 497 -12.22 -18.20 23.86
C LYS A 497 -13.55 -17.49 23.69
N ASP A 498 -13.68 -16.70 22.60
CA ASP A 498 -14.87 -15.93 22.20
C ASP A 498 -15.42 -14.98 23.29
N LYS A 499 -14.54 -14.47 24.20
CA LYS A 499 -14.94 -13.61 25.32
C LYS A 499 -14.70 -12.12 25.11
N MET A 500 -13.87 -11.74 24.14
CA MET A 500 -13.54 -10.34 23.87
C MET A 500 -14.39 -9.76 22.73
N ARG A 501 -14.99 -8.61 22.95
CA ARG A 501 -15.76 -7.85 21.95
C ARG A 501 -15.04 -6.55 21.60
N VAL A 502 -15.17 -6.14 20.34
CA VAL A 502 -14.62 -4.86 19.84
C VAL A 502 -15.72 -3.83 19.57
N ARG A 503 -16.98 -4.26 19.49
CA ARG A 503 -18.16 -3.41 19.34
C ARG A 503 -19.03 -3.54 20.58
N LYS A 504 -19.68 -2.45 20.95
CA LYS A 504 -20.56 -2.41 22.12
C LYS A 504 -21.91 -3.08 21.84
N ILE A 505 -22.36 -2.99 20.60
CA ILE A 505 -23.65 -3.53 20.14
C ILE A 505 -23.37 -4.50 19.00
N VAL A 506 -23.61 -5.78 19.20
CA VAL A 506 -23.28 -6.86 18.26
C VAL A 506 -24.49 -7.70 17.90
N ALA A 507 -25.21 -8.26 18.89
CA ALA A 507 -26.34 -9.14 18.69
C ALA A 507 -27.69 -8.38 18.75
N VAL A 508 -28.72 -8.94 18.17
CA VAL A 508 -30.08 -8.48 18.38
C VAL A 508 -30.44 -8.57 19.87
N GLY A 509 -30.94 -7.48 20.42
CA GLY A 509 -31.20 -7.32 21.86
C GLY A 509 -30.03 -6.67 22.64
N ASP A 510 -28.87 -6.52 22.06
CA ASP A 510 -27.78 -5.75 22.67
C ASP A 510 -28.15 -4.26 22.72
N SER A 511 -27.74 -3.61 23.81
CA SER A 511 -27.90 -2.16 23.99
C SER A 511 -26.67 -1.54 24.61
N TYR A 512 -26.43 -0.26 24.33
CA TYR A 512 -25.41 0.52 25.01
C TYR A 512 -25.87 1.94 25.24
N THR A 513 -25.51 2.48 26.43
CA THR A 513 -25.82 3.86 26.82
C THR A 513 -24.53 4.65 27.00
N TRP A 514 -24.35 5.69 26.20
CA TRP A 514 -23.29 6.69 26.37
C TRP A 514 -23.81 7.79 27.29
N LYS A 515 -23.08 8.12 28.35
CA LYS A 515 -23.30 9.36 29.07
C LYS A 515 -22.94 10.54 28.16
N ALA A 516 -23.66 11.65 28.22
CA ALA A 516 -23.41 12.76 27.29
C ALA A 516 -21.96 13.30 27.38
N CYS A 517 -21.33 13.28 28.56
CA CYS A 517 -19.94 13.71 28.75
C CYS A 517 -18.90 12.80 28.04
N GLU A 518 -19.29 11.62 27.55
CA GLU A 518 -18.46 10.72 26.74
C GLU A 518 -18.53 11.09 25.25
N LEU A 519 -19.51 11.91 24.87
CA LEU A 519 -19.70 12.37 23.49
C LEU A 519 -18.97 13.72 23.25
N PRO A 520 -18.47 13.94 22.02
CA PRO A 520 -17.91 15.23 21.65
C PRO A 520 -18.96 16.36 21.71
N THR A 521 -18.50 17.58 22.00
CA THR A 521 -19.33 18.79 22.00
C THR A 521 -18.57 19.96 21.35
N ARG A 522 -19.30 20.90 20.72
CA ARG A 522 -18.74 22.16 20.23
C ARG A 522 -19.13 23.35 21.09
N ILE A 523 -20.34 23.35 21.63
CA ILE A 523 -20.91 24.50 22.36
C ILE A 523 -21.35 24.15 23.78
N GLY A 524 -21.10 22.91 24.24
CA GLY A 524 -21.52 22.43 25.55
C GLY A 524 -20.39 22.43 26.57
N GLU A 525 -20.79 22.39 27.84
CA GLU A 525 -19.91 22.16 28.99
C GLU A 525 -20.42 20.96 29.80
N LYS A 526 -19.50 20.23 30.45
CA LYS A 526 -19.84 19.06 31.23
C LYS A 526 -20.51 19.44 32.54
N THR A 527 -21.62 18.78 32.86
CA THR A 527 -22.25 18.90 34.18
C THR A 527 -21.65 17.91 35.18
N ALA A 528 -21.92 18.12 36.50
CA ALA A 528 -21.47 17.24 37.56
C ALA A 528 -21.97 15.78 37.38
N ASP A 529 -23.16 15.60 36.81
CA ASP A 529 -23.79 14.29 36.55
C ASP A 529 -23.42 13.68 35.20
N CYS A 530 -22.31 14.20 34.59
CA CYS A 530 -21.84 13.70 33.29
C CYS A 530 -22.81 13.96 32.12
N GLY A 531 -23.67 14.95 32.22
CA GLY A 531 -24.43 15.54 31.10
C GLY A 531 -23.59 16.54 30.31
N ILE A 532 -24.12 17.01 29.18
CA ILE A 532 -23.59 18.15 28.42
C ILE A 532 -24.65 19.23 28.36
N LYS A 533 -24.41 20.35 29.02
CA LYS A 533 -25.27 21.55 29.02
C LYS A 533 -24.72 22.56 28.01
N LYS A 534 -25.62 23.22 27.29
CA LYS A 534 -25.24 24.31 26.41
C LYS A 534 -24.61 25.42 27.24
N LYS A 535 -23.44 25.92 26.82
CA LYS A 535 -22.75 27.03 27.47
C LYS A 535 -23.46 28.36 27.24
N ASP A 536 -23.66 29.10 28.30
CA ASP A 536 -24.36 30.40 28.25
C ASP A 536 -23.68 31.37 27.27
N GLY A 537 -24.51 32.16 26.56
CA GLY A 537 -24.03 33.17 25.59
C GLY A 537 -23.55 32.57 24.24
N THR A 538 -23.60 31.24 24.03
CA THR A 538 -23.22 30.65 22.76
C THR A 538 -24.33 30.75 21.70
N GLN A 539 -23.94 30.88 20.43
CA GLN A 539 -24.84 30.78 19.28
C GLN A 539 -25.32 29.32 19.10
N SER A 540 -26.13 29.07 18.07
CA SER A 540 -26.52 27.72 17.70
C SER A 540 -25.32 26.86 17.33
N GLY A 541 -25.34 25.60 17.64
CA GLY A 541 -24.27 24.67 17.31
C GLY A 541 -24.50 23.26 17.83
N TYR A 542 -23.60 22.36 17.48
CA TYR A 542 -23.67 20.99 17.96
C TYR A 542 -23.40 20.91 19.45
N LEU A 543 -24.43 20.48 20.21
CA LEU A 543 -24.36 20.29 21.66
C LEU A 543 -23.69 18.95 21.97
N THR A 544 -24.13 17.88 21.33
CA THR A 544 -23.46 16.56 21.34
C THR A 544 -23.45 15.96 19.94
N PHE A 545 -22.44 15.15 19.61
CA PHE A 545 -22.35 14.41 18.38
C PHE A 545 -21.49 13.15 18.56
N GLY A 546 -21.56 12.20 17.65
CA GLY A 546 -20.97 10.87 17.81
C GLY A 546 -22.05 9.82 18.12
N PRO A 547 -21.71 8.64 18.63
CA PRO A 547 -20.44 8.21 19.21
C PRO A 547 -19.33 7.80 18.21
N TYR A 548 -19.57 7.82 16.89
CA TYR A 548 -18.66 7.34 15.84
C TYR A 548 -18.39 5.83 15.92
N ASP A 549 -19.30 5.07 16.52
CA ASP A 549 -19.23 3.62 16.55
C ASP A 549 -19.66 3.05 15.19
N GLN A 550 -19.09 1.92 14.80
CA GLN A 550 -19.54 1.10 13.67
C GLN A 550 -20.56 0.09 14.18
N LEU A 551 -21.72 0.04 13.54
CA LEU A 551 -22.80 -0.87 13.85
C LEU A 551 -22.98 -1.87 12.71
N HIS A 552 -23.42 -3.09 13.00
CA HIS A 552 -23.76 -4.08 11.98
C HIS A 552 -25.01 -3.68 11.19
N THR A 553 -25.18 -4.24 9.99
CA THR A 553 -26.43 -4.17 9.23
C THR A 553 -27.59 -4.63 10.09
N GLY A 554 -28.71 -3.89 10.08
CA GLY A 554 -29.88 -4.21 10.87
C GLY A 554 -30.72 -3.00 11.26
N GLN A 555 -31.72 -3.21 12.09
CA GLN A 555 -32.55 -2.14 12.63
C GLN A 555 -32.20 -1.82 14.09
N TYR A 556 -32.24 -0.53 14.39
CA TYR A 556 -31.87 0.03 15.68
C TYR A 556 -32.93 1.01 16.16
N THR A 557 -33.16 1.01 17.46
CA THR A 557 -33.82 2.12 18.16
C THR A 557 -32.75 2.97 18.85
N PHE A 558 -32.99 4.25 18.97
CA PHE A 558 -32.19 5.14 19.79
C PHE A 558 -33.04 5.96 20.74
N GLU A 559 -32.47 6.36 21.85
CA GLU A 559 -33.05 7.22 22.85
C GLU A 559 -32.08 8.34 23.22
N ILE A 560 -32.54 9.61 23.15
CA ILE A 560 -31.78 10.76 23.65
C ILE A 560 -32.51 11.26 24.89
N ALA A 561 -31.93 11.12 26.07
CA ALA A 561 -32.43 11.71 27.29
C ALA A 561 -31.90 13.17 27.42
N TYR A 562 -32.81 14.11 27.63
CA TYR A 562 -32.50 15.53 27.67
C TYR A 562 -33.41 16.31 28.60
N SER A 563 -33.04 17.56 28.94
CA SER A 563 -33.87 18.53 29.61
C SER A 563 -33.65 19.93 29.01
N SER A 564 -34.69 20.76 29.05
CA SER A 564 -34.63 22.16 28.61
C SER A 564 -35.54 23.01 29.47
N ALA A 565 -35.06 24.19 29.88
CA ALA A 565 -35.88 25.16 30.60
C ALA A 565 -36.96 25.81 29.72
N ALA A 566 -36.93 25.64 28.40
CA ALA A 566 -37.96 26.17 27.51
C ALA A 566 -39.34 25.53 27.78
N SER A 567 -40.38 26.32 27.55
CA SER A 567 -41.76 25.84 27.70
C SER A 567 -42.08 24.70 26.76
N LYS A 568 -42.96 23.82 27.18
CA LYS A 568 -43.46 22.70 26.33
C LYS A 568 -43.98 23.21 24.99
N GLY A 569 -43.63 22.52 23.91
CA GLY A 569 -43.97 22.93 22.54
C GLY A 569 -43.06 23.95 21.86
N LYS A 570 -42.19 24.66 22.60
CA LYS A 570 -41.16 25.49 21.98
C LYS A 570 -39.98 24.63 21.52
N THR A 571 -39.47 24.90 20.33
CA THR A 571 -38.29 24.20 19.79
C THR A 571 -37.05 24.61 20.54
N ALA A 572 -36.41 23.71 21.23
CA ALA A 572 -35.12 23.89 21.93
C ALA A 572 -33.92 23.56 21.04
N GLY A 573 -34.06 22.68 20.09
CA GLY A 573 -33.01 22.22 19.21
C GLY A 573 -33.49 21.32 18.09
N ASP A 574 -32.57 20.72 17.42
CA ASP A 574 -32.78 19.72 16.38
C ASP A 574 -31.90 18.50 16.66
N TRP A 575 -32.29 17.34 16.18
CA TRP A 575 -31.48 16.14 16.23
C TRP A 575 -31.48 15.43 14.87
N ASP A 576 -30.41 14.74 14.58
CA ASP A 576 -30.34 13.83 13.43
C ASP A 576 -29.48 12.60 13.73
N VAL A 577 -29.75 11.54 12.98
CA VAL A 577 -28.96 10.32 12.91
C VAL A 577 -28.33 10.27 11.52
N VAL A 578 -27.00 10.20 11.45
CA VAL A 578 -26.28 10.25 10.18
C VAL A 578 -25.19 9.21 10.11
N LEU A 579 -24.84 8.80 8.88
CA LEU A 579 -23.57 8.12 8.58
C LEU A 579 -22.53 9.16 8.25
N ALA A 580 -21.38 9.12 8.94
CA ALA A 580 -20.26 10.03 8.75
C ALA A 580 -19.46 9.61 7.50
N LEU A 581 -19.90 10.06 6.32
CA LEU A 581 -19.22 9.80 5.06
C LEU A 581 -18.16 10.86 4.77
N PRO A 582 -17.10 10.56 4.00
CA PRO A 582 -15.97 11.47 3.76
C PRO A 582 -16.32 12.79 3.06
N LYS A 583 -17.39 12.82 2.24
CA LYS A 583 -17.79 14.02 1.48
C LYS A 583 -19.00 14.73 2.08
N GLU A 584 -20.04 13.99 2.42
CA GLU A 584 -21.29 14.50 2.94
C GLU A 584 -21.96 13.45 3.80
N ALA A 585 -22.41 13.83 5.01
CA ALA A 585 -23.08 12.89 5.90
C ALA A 585 -24.43 12.48 5.33
N LYS A 586 -24.72 11.16 5.29
CA LYS A 586 -26.02 10.64 4.89
C LYS A 586 -26.98 10.66 6.08
N VAL A 587 -28.03 11.46 6.01
CA VAL A 587 -29.07 11.50 7.05
C VAL A 587 -29.94 10.24 6.96
N LEU A 588 -30.05 9.53 8.08
CA LEU A 588 -30.90 8.35 8.24
C LEU A 588 -32.24 8.69 8.90
N ASN A 589 -32.24 9.61 9.87
CA ASN A 589 -33.41 10.14 10.55
C ASN A 589 -33.12 11.52 11.13
N ASN A 590 -34.16 12.33 11.36
CA ASN A 590 -34.04 13.65 11.99
C ASN A 590 -35.33 14.10 12.67
N GLY A 591 -35.25 15.13 13.51
CA GLY A 591 -36.41 15.70 14.17
C GLY A 591 -36.09 16.89 15.06
N LEU A 592 -37.09 17.35 15.80
CA LEU A 592 -37.00 18.51 16.69
C LEU A 592 -36.82 18.07 18.14
N ILE A 593 -36.05 18.88 18.89
CA ILE A 593 -35.99 18.81 20.36
C ILE A 593 -36.92 19.90 20.92
N THR A 594 -37.88 19.52 21.75
CA THR A 594 -38.85 20.47 22.32
C THR A 594 -38.51 20.82 23.76
N GLY A 595 -39.00 21.97 24.24
CA GLY A 595 -38.86 22.38 25.63
C GLY A 595 -39.56 21.42 26.59
N THR A 596 -38.99 21.27 27.80
CA THR A 596 -39.47 20.32 28.82
C THR A 596 -39.80 21.00 30.17
N GLU A 597 -39.73 22.33 30.25
CA GLU A 597 -39.90 23.09 31.49
C GLU A 597 -39.00 22.60 32.65
N GLY A 598 -37.79 22.17 32.29
CA GLY A 598 -36.80 21.66 33.22
C GLY A 598 -36.94 20.16 33.57
N ALA A 599 -37.99 19.49 33.14
CA ALA A 599 -38.14 18.04 33.31
C ALA A 599 -37.22 17.27 32.37
N THR A 600 -36.84 16.04 32.77
CA THR A 600 -36.11 15.11 31.89
C THR A 600 -37.11 14.41 30.98
N GLU A 601 -36.94 14.54 29.68
CA GLU A 601 -37.74 13.84 28.66
C GLU A 601 -36.82 13.02 27.73
N LYS A 602 -37.43 12.17 26.90
CA LYS A 602 -36.74 11.26 26.01
C LYS A 602 -37.26 11.42 24.58
N ILE A 603 -36.33 11.54 23.65
CA ILE A 603 -36.59 11.36 22.23
C ILE A 603 -36.27 9.91 21.87
N VAL A 604 -37.23 9.22 21.27
CA VAL A 604 -37.06 7.85 20.79
C VAL A 604 -37.26 7.84 19.28
N GLY A 605 -36.38 7.19 18.57
CA GLY A 605 -36.46 7.05 17.12
C GLY A 605 -35.89 5.72 16.64
N ILE A 606 -36.04 5.46 15.34
CA ILE A 606 -35.58 4.24 14.69
C ILE A 606 -34.68 4.62 13.51
N PHE A 607 -33.66 3.83 13.25
CA PHE A 607 -32.90 3.89 12.01
C PHE A 607 -32.50 2.47 11.56
N ALA A 608 -32.19 2.33 10.28
CA ALA A 608 -31.74 1.07 9.70
C ALA A 608 -30.41 1.28 8.99
N LEU A 609 -29.57 0.25 9.04
CA LEU A 609 -28.33 0.16 8.28
C LEU A 609 -28.44 -0.96 7.26
N ASP A 610 -28.31 -0.60 5.99
CA ASP A 610 -28.32 -1.52 4.86
C ASP A 610 -26.95 -2.18 4.66
N SER A 611 -26.91 -3.23 3.84
CA SER A 611 -25.67 -3.90 3.44
C SER A 611 -24.67 -2.90 2.85
N GLY A 612 -23.44 -2.90 3.37
CA GLY A 612 -22.36 -1.98 3.00
C GLY A 612 -22.34 -0.66 3.78
N GLN A 613 -23.28 -0.41 4.68
CA GLN A 613 -23.26 0.74 5.59
C GLN A 613 -22.66 0.41 6.97
N ASP A 614 -22.45 -0.85 7.26
CA ASP A 614 -21.84 -1.38 8.49
C ASP A 614 -20.35 -1.03 8.64
N LEU A 615 -19.75 -0.49 7.58
CA LEU A 615 -18.37 0.01 7.57
C LEU A 615 -18.28 1.48 7.96
N GLU A 616 -19.40 2.19 7.96
CA GLU A 616 -19.45 3.62 8.21
C GLU A 616 -19.71 3.90 9.69
N LYS A 617 -19.25 5.06 10.15
CA LYS A 617 -19.44 5.48 11.54
C LYS A 617 -20.78 6.15 11.71
N ILE A 618 -21.53 5.75 12.74
CA ILE A 618 -22.80 6.38 13.10
C ILE A 618 -22.56 7.62 13.96
N GLU A 619 -23.25 8.70 13.64
CA GLU A 619 -23.40 9.87 14.52
C GLU A 619 -24.87 10.11 14.84
N ILE A 620 -25.17 10.32 16.12
CA ILE A 620 -26.43 10.90 16.57
C ILE A 620 -26.08 12.26 17.13
N ARG A 621 -26.61 13.29 16.48
CA ARG A 621 -26.23 14.68 16.75
C ARG A 621 -27.39 15.44 17.36
N THR A 622 -27.08 16.31 18.30
CA THR A 622 -28.03 17.28 18.87
C THR A 622 -27.52 18.70 18.60
N LEU A 623 -28.35 19.52 18.02
CA LEU A 623 -28.07 20.90 17.67
C LEU A 623 -28.93 21.81 18.57
N ALA A 624 -28.30 22.60 19.45
CA ALA A 624 -29.03 23.53 20.30
C ALA A 624 -29.27 24.87 19.58
N ARG A 625 -30.46 25.45 19.78
CA ARG A 625 -30.83 26.77 19.23
C ARG A 625 -30.25 27.92 20.04
N PRO A 626 -30.13 29.15 19.46
CA PRO A 626 -29.71 30.33 20.21
C PRO A 626 -30.67 30.63 21.37
N ASN A 627 -30.15 31.16 22.46
CA ASN A 627 -30.94 31.64 23.63
C ASN A 627 -31.86 30.56 24.26
N VAL A 628 -31.55 29.30 24.10
CA VAL A 628 -32.27 28.17 24.70
C VAL A 628 -31.33 27.41 25.61
N ASP A 629 -31.79 27.09 26.81
CA ASP A 629 -31.11 26.20 27.72
C ASP A 629 -31.46 24.76 27.33
N LEU A 630 -30.47 23.97 26.97
CA LEU A 630 -30.62 22.55 26.59
C LEU A 630 -29.48 21.74 27.21
N THR A 631 -29.83 20.67 27.86
CA THR A 631 -28.90 19.70 28.46
C THR A 631 -29.19 18.32 27.89
N VAL A 632 -28.19 17.67 27.32
CA VAL A 632 -28.25 16.25 26.96
C VAL A 632 -27.66 15.43 28.09
N ILE A 633 -28.35 14.37 28.50
CA ILE A 633 -28.01 13.51 29.66
C ILE A 633 -27.32 12.24 29.20
N CYS A 634 -27.92 11.52 28.27
CA CYS A 634 -27.34 10.30 27.68
C CYS A 634 -27.95 10.02 26.30
N LEU A 635 -27.22 9.18 25.56
CA LEU A 635 -27.65 8.57 24.31
C LEU A 635 -27.63 7.05 24.50
N ARG A 636 -28.72 6.39 24.18
CA ARG A 636 -28.86 4.93 24.16
C ARG A 636 -29.16 4.44 22.75
N ILE A 637 -28.58 3.34 22.35
CA ILE A 637 -28.85 2.64 21.10
C ILE A 637 -29.13 1.17 21.45
N ASP A 638 -30.18 0.61 20.89
CA ASP A 638 -30.57 -0.80 21.03
C ASP A 638 -30.67 -1.42 19.64
N ARG A 639 -30.11 -2.61 19.43
CA ARG A 639 -30.27 -3.37 18.20
C ARG A 639 -31.56 -4.21 18.29
N VAL A 640 -32.50 -3.96 17.38
CA VAL A 640 -33.81 -4.62 17.42
C VAL A 640 -33.98 -5.69 16.34
N GLN A 641 -33.17 -5.62 15.25
CA GLN A 641 -33.18 -6.63 14.20
C GLN A 641 -31.82 -6.78 13.55
#